data_f5ce9de1462d2e5075271ab27c13c50f
#
_entry.id   f5ce9de1462d2e5075271ab27c13c50f
#
_cell.length_a   1.000
_cell.length_b   1.000
_cell.length_c   1.000
_cell.angle_alpha   90.00
_cell.angle_beta   90.00
_cell.angle_gamma   90.00
#
_symmetry.space_group_name_H-M   'P 1'
#
loop_
_entity.id
_entity.type
_entity.pdbx_description
1 polymer ?
#
loop_
_entity_poly.entity_id
_entity_poly.type
_entity_poly.pdbx_seq_one_letter_code
_entity_poly.pdbx_strand_id
1 'polypeptide(L)'
;MRSHVNNSLPAKIDSDLQFGFVDRGTSAQHLYNPRLINNRADTNMLIAIKDELRLAKSFTFSVAFITSQAIATLKQALLDFEGRGTIITSDYLDFNDPEMFEELMLLDNVEVRVLDSSKVGFHAKGYLFDHEVGMTAIIGSSNMTANALQTNEEWNLRFSAEEKGDIVHQIKAGIDRQLERSVLLSPEWIRDYALRRRTRTVVIPGDDYIPAQTPPGALIEPNLMQSEALEKLRDLRAAGERRGLIISATGTGKTILAALAVREADPKRLLFLVHREQIVNKAMEEFQKVLNDARPGDFGKYVGATKQLDRKFVFATVQSLSKKDALDHIPHDHFDFIIIDEVHRAAAETYTRVIEHFSPDFLLGLTATPERTDGGDIYQLFDYNVPYEIRLKKALDSKMLVPFHYFGVTDYEKNGVTITEASDLTQLVADERVDHIIQKLTQYGHASGAKGLIFCSRAREAQELSDLLNTREINGRRLRTRALTGADSSELRERTVQELQDGDLDYILTIDIFNEGVDIPPLNQIVMLRATQSSIIFTQQLGRGLRKADGKDHLRVIDFIGNYNNNFLIPIALNGGDRGDKEALKPIISGKRAPGEELTGVSTINFDPISEARVLESLRKAKLDGISRLKKEIRELEIRKGHVPKLLDFATEGTFDPVLMAAGKKNYWSLLNHTKFLDTAPTNAEALYLNFLSRELLTGKRPHELLIIRELLKNEAMTLGEVRAMLAAEGTTAIMDVIWSAQRVLSLEFFTATELSLIHI
;
A
#
# COMPACT_ATOMS: atom_id res chain seq x y z
N MET A 1 22.07 48.71 -21.40
CA MET A 1 22.47 47.60 -22.28
C MET A 1 21.84 46.34 -21.68
N ARG A 2 20.74 45.86 -22.27
CA ARG A 2 20.17 44.54 -21.92
C ARG A 2 20.99 43.50 -22.71
N SER A 3 21.80 42.74 -21.97
CA SER A 3 22.47 41.56 -22.54
C SER A 3 21.38 40.57 -22.99
N HIS A 4 21.27 40.29 -24.27
CA HIS A 4 20.52 39.14 -24.78
C HIS A 4 21.19 37.90 -24.23
N VAL A 5 20.59 37.32 -23.18
CA VAL A 5 20.97 36.00 -22.69
C VAL A 5 20.75 35.03 -23.85
N ASN A 6 21.84 34.46 -24.33
CA ASN A 6 21.82 33.46 -25.39
C ASN A 6 21.03 32.25 -24.88
N ASN A 7 19.81 32.08 -25.37
CA ASN A 7 18.85 31.08 -24.84
C ASN A 7 19.04 29.71 -25.52
N SER A 8 20.22 29.49 -26.14
CA SER A 8 20.55 28.21 -26.76
C SER A 8 20.79 27.13 -25.69
N LEU A 9 20.44 25.88 -25.99
CA LEU A 9 20.62 24.76 -25.09
C LEU A 9 22.07 24.58 -24.59
N PRO A 10 23.13 24.75 -25.42
CA PRO A 10 24.53 24.75 -24.98
C PRO A 10 24.81 25.76 -23.86
N ALA A 11 24.27 26.97 -23.95
CA ALA A 11 24.49 28.00 -22.94
C ALA A 11 23.78 27.67 -21.60
N LYS A 12 22.69 26.93 -21.66
CA LYS A 12 21.97 26.47 -20.44
C LYS A 12 22.73 25.36 -19.73
N ILE A 13 23.23 24.37 -20.48
CA ILE A 13 24.06 23.29 -19.94
C ILE A 13 25.35 23.86 -19.35
N ASP A 14 26.01 24.77 -20.05
CA ASP A 14 27.24 25.39 -19.55
C ASP A 14 27.06 26.13 -18.23
N SER A 15 26.03 26.97 -18.10
CA SER A 15 25.74 27.67 -16.84
C SER A 15 25.41 26.72 -15.68
N ASP A 16 24.68 25.66 -15.97
CA ASP A 16 24.28 24.68 -14.97
C ASP A 16 25.47 23.77 -14.54
N LEU A 17 26.37 23.45 -15.47
CA LEU A 17 27.63 22.74 -15.14
C LEU A 17 28.58 23.59 -14.32
N GLN A 18 28.73 24.91 -14.68
CA GLN A 18 29.53 25.83 -13.90
C GLN A 18 28.97 25.97 -12.48
N PHE A 19 27.68 26.16 -12.31
CA PHE A 19 27.02 26.20 -11.00
C PHE A 19 27.27 24.92 -10.22
N GLY A 20 27.13 23.75 -10.83
CA GLY A 20 27.16 22.46 -10.17
C GLY A 20 28.58 21.96 -9.84
N PHE A 21 29.58 22.24 -10.72
CA PHE A 21 30.92 21.68 -10.58
C PHE A 21 32.00 22.70 -10.27
N VAL A 22 31.75 24.00 -10.50
CA VAL A 22 32.82 25.01 -10.39
C VAL A 22 32.50 26.04 -9.32
N ASP A 23 31.39 26.78 -9.45
CA ASP A 23 31.05 27.87 -8.54
C ASP A 23 29.53 27.99 -8.36
N ARG A 24 29.06 27.72 -7.15
CA ARG A 24 27.65 27.83 -6.75
C ARG A 24 27.11 29.26 -6.85
N GLY A 25 27.96 30.30 -6.92
CA GLY A 25 27.57 31.68 -7.13
C GLY A 25 27.18 32.01 -8.58
N THR A 26 27.42 31.09 -9.53
CA THR A 26 27.05 31.27 -10.93
C THR A 26 25.53 31.23 -11.10
N SER A 27 24.96 32.15 -11.89
CA SER A 27 23.55 32.12 -12.24
C SER A 27 23.25 30.94 -13.18
N ALA A 28 22.34 30.06 -12.78
CA ALA A 28 21.96 28.83 -13.49
C ALA A 28 20.44 28.70 -13.61
N GLN A 29 19.98 27.90 -14.60
CA GLN A 29 18.54 27.61 -14.77
C GLN A 29 18.10 26.39 -13.98
N HIS A 30 19.05 25.62 -13.41
CA HIS A 30 18.85 24.43 -12.61
C HIS A 30 18.11 23.26 -13.30
N LEU A 31 18.08 23.23 -14.63
CA LEU A 31 17.48 22.15 -15.43
C LEU A 31 18.47 20.99 -15.63
N TYR A 32 19.74 21.31 -15.86
CA TYR A 32 20.79 20.35 -16.21
C TYR A 32 21.86 20.25 -15.11
N ASN A 33 21.62 20.82 -13.95
CA ASN A 33 22.54 20.75 -12.82
C ASN A 33 22.94 19.32 -12.51
N PRO A 34 24.20 19.04 -12.27
CA PRO A 34 24.62 17.81 -11.64
C PRO A 34 23.93 17.65 -10.28
N ARG A 35 23.41 16.45 -10.01
CA ARG A 35 22.67 16.15 -8.78
C ARG A 35 23.15 14.84 -8.18
N LEU A 36 23.32 14.83 -6.88
CA LEU A 36 23.50 13.59 -6.13
C LEU A 36 22.12 13.00 -5.78
N ILE A 37 21.88 11.77 -6.20
CA ILE A 37 20.67 11.01 -5.88
C ILE A 37 21.04 10.01 -4.80
N ASN A 38 20.40 10.09 -3.64
CA ASN A 38 20.71 9.27 -2.47
C ASN A 38 19.48 8.62 -1.80
N ASN A 39 18.36 8.51 -2.52
CA ASN A 39 17.09 7.93 -2.07
C ASN A 39 16.50 8.57 -0.79
N ARG A 40 16.76 9.85 -0.57
CA ARG A 40 16.03 10.65 0.42
C ARG A 40 14.69 11.11 -0.17
N ALA A 41 13.82 11.64 0.69
CA ALA A 41 12.46 12.02 0.31
C ALA A 41 12.34 12.92 -0.94
N ASP A 42 13.37 13.73 -1.23
CA ASP A 42 13.43 14.69 -2.35
C ASP A 42 14.26 14.18 -3.55
N THR A 43 15.05 13.10 -3.39
CA THR A 43 15.97 12.59 -4.41
C THR A 43 15.95 11.05 -4.44
N ASN A 44 15.03 10.49 -5.23
CA ASN A 44 14.83 9.05 -5.33
C ASN A 44 15.28 8.56 -6.73
N MET A 45 16.03 7.45 -6.77
CA MET A 45 16.58 6.90 -8.03
C MET A 45 15.49 6.45 -8.99
N LEU A 46 14.41 5.84 -8.48
CA LEU A 46 13.29 5.40 -9.30
C LEU A 46 12.60 6.57 -10.01
N ILE A 47 12.37 7.67 -9.30
CA ILE A 47 11.75 8.88 -9.87
C ILE A 47 12.66 9.45 -10.94
N ALA A 48 13.96 9.55 -10.66
CA ALA A 48 14.93 10.08 -11.62
C ALA A 48 14.95 9.25 -12.91
N ILE A 49 14.94 7.92 -12.84
CA ILE A 49 14.86 7.04 -14.02
C ILE A 49 13.54 7.27 -14.78
N LYS A 50 12.41 7.31 -14.09
CA LYS A 50 11.10 7.53 -14.73
C LYS A 50 10.99 8.90 -15.41
N ASP A 51 11.55 9.94 -14.82
CA ASP A 51 11.54 11.28 -15.40
C ASP A 51 12.43 11.37 -16.65
N GLU A 52 13.60 10.72 -16.62
CA GLU A 52 14.48 10.66 -17.81
C GLU A 52 13.85 9.83 -18.93
N LEU A 53 13.22 8.68 -18.63
CA LEU A 53 12.53 7.85 -19.63
C LEU A 53 11.42 8.62 -20.38
N ARG A 54 10.72 9.54 -19.72
CA ARG A 54 9.67 10.36 -20.36
C ARG A 54 10.21 11.34 -21.40
N LEU A 55 11.50 11.68 -21.32
CA LEU A 55 12.14 12.70 -22.13
C LEU A 55 13.13 12.11 -23.15
N ALA A 56 13.59 10.90 -22.93
CA ALA A 56 14.63 10.25 -23.72
C ALA A 56 14.07 9.69 -25.05
N LYS A 57 14.95 9.62 -26.07
CA LYS A 57 14.71 8.93 -27.33
C LYS A 57 15.17 7.48 -27.31
N SER A 58 16.23 7.22 -26.56
CA SER A 58 16.76 5.89 -26.28
C SER A 58 17.37 5.84 -24.90
N PHE A 59 17.50 4.64 -24.36
CA PHE A 59 18.23 4.44 -23.12
C PHE A 59 19.16 3.22 -23.17
N THR A 60 20.21 3.25 -22.37
CA THR A 60 21.07 2.09 -22.09
C THR A 60 21.30 1.95 -20.61
N PHE A 61 20.82 0.85 -20.04
CA PHE A 61 21.09 0.49 -18.66
C PHE A 61 22.18 -0.59 -18.61
N SER A 62 23.30 -0.27 -17.98
CA SER A 62 24.41 -1.19 -17.77
C SER A 62 24.50 -1.51 -16.28
N VAL A 63 23.88 -2.64 -15.85
CA VAL A 63 23.67 -2.97 -14.43
C VAL A 63 23.93 -4.44 -14.18
N ALA A 64 24.73 -4.72 -13.12
CA ALA A 64 25.17 -6.08 -12.81
C ALA A 64 24.02 -6.94 -12.27
N PHE A 65 23.20 -6.38 -11.38
CA PHE A 65 22.14 -7.10 -10.69
C PHE A 65 20.78 -6.47 -10.95
N ILE A 66 19.82 -7.32 -11.33
CA ILE A 66 18.44 -6.96 -11.62
C ILE A 66 17.53 -7.94 -10.88
N THR A 67 16.47 -7.43 -10.25
CA THR A 67 15.44 -8.26 -9.61
C THR A 67 14.10 -8.14 -10.31
N SER A 68 13.28 -9.20 -10.28
CA SER A 68 11.90 -9.19 -10.82
C SER A 68 11.06 -8.09 -10.19
N GLN A 69 11.29 -7.79 -8.91
CA GLN A 69 10.65 -6.70 -8.21
C GLN A 69 11.01 -5.32 -8.78
N ALA A 70 12.28 -5.08 -9.15
CA ALA A 70 12.69 -3.83 -9.78
C ALA A 70 12.06 -3.68 -11.18
N ILE A 71 11.99 -4.77 -11.94
CA ILE A 71 11.30 -4.77 -13.24
C ILE A 71 9.81 -4.45 -13.04
N ALA A 72 9.13 -5.08 -12.09
CA ALA A 72 7.74 -4.78 -11.79
C ALA A 72 7.54 -3.29 -11.43
N THR A 73 8.48 -2.69 -10.69
CA THR A 73 8.48 -1.28 -10.32
C THR A 73 8.61 -0.34 -11.52
N LEU A 74 9.43 -0.68 -12.51
CA LEU A 74 9.67 0.11 -13.74
C LEU A 74 8.76 -0.30 -14.90
N LYS A 75 8.03 -1.41 -14.80
CA LYS A 75 7.30 -2.07 -15.88
C LYS A 75 6.47 -1.11 -16.72
N GLN A 76 5.62 -0.29 -16.08
CA GLN A 76 4.78 0.66 -16.82
C GLN A 76 5.62 1.71 -17.57
N ALA A 77 6.65 2.27 -16.94
CA ALA A 77 7.50 3.27 -17.58
C ALA A 77 8.28 2.70 -18.77
N LEU A 78 8.68 1.42 -18.72
CA LEU A 78 9.33 0.74 -19.83
C LEU A 78 8.35 0.39 -20.96
N LEU A 79 7.10 0.06 -20.64
CA LEU A 79 6.05 -0.21 -21.62
C LEU A 79 5.55 1.07 -22.32
N ASP A 80 5.47 2.18 -21.59
CA ASP A 80 5.06 3.49 -22.12
C ASP A 80 6.18 4.18 -22.91
N PHE A 81 7.41 3.65 -22.86
CA PHE A 81 8.56 4.22 -23.56
C PHE A 81 8.46 3.96 -25.08
N GLU A 82 8.30 5.02 -25.84
CA GLU A 82 8.10 4.95 -27.31
C GLU A 82 9.41 4.68 -28.08
N GLY A 83 10.57 4.86 -27.45
CA GLY A 83 11.89 4.68 -28.05
C GLY A 83 12.39 3.23 -27.97
N ARG A 84 13.69 3.04 -28.21
CA ARG A 84 14.38 1.76 -28.03
C ARG A 84 15.30 1.80 -26.84
N GLY A 85 15.21 0.76 -26.01
CA GLY A 85 16.07 0.56 -24.85
C GLY A 85 17.07 -0.57 -25.04
N THR A 86 18.22 -0.47 -24.36
CA THR A 86 19.18 -1.57 -24.23
C THR A 86 19.45 -1.80 -22.74
N ILE A 87 19.35 -3.05 -22.30
CA ILE A 87 19.75 -3.45 -20.95
C ILE A 87 20.91 -4.42 -21.07
N ILE A 88 22.06 -4.06 -20.47
CA ILE A 88 23.26 -4.88 -20.39
C ILE A 88 23.38 -5.36 -18.94
N THR A 89 23.35 -6.67 -18.75
CA THR A 89 23.51 -7.30 -17.42
C THR A 89 24.44 -8.48 -17.50
N SER A 90 24.54 -9.29 -16.45
CA SER A 90 25.47 -10.43 -16.41
C SER A 90 24.88 -11.62 -15.65
N ASP A 91 25.53 -12.78 -15.79
CA ASP A 91 25.29 -13.97 -14.99
C ASP A 91 26.19 -14.00 -13.72
N TYR A 92 26.72 -12.84 -13.30
CA TYR A 92 27.67 -12.73 -12.19
C TYR A 92 27.09 -13.27 -10.88
N LEU A 93 27.80 -14.22 -10.27
CA LEU A 93 27.44 -14.91 -9.05
C LEU A 93 26.08 -15.64 -9.07
N ASP A 94 25.50 -15.89 -10.24
CA ASP A 94 24.18 -16.49 -10.40
C ASP A 94 23.06 -15.72 -9.64
N PHE A 95 23.29 -14.41 -9.37
CA PHE A 95 22.37 -13.58 -8.57
C PHE A 95 21.03 -13.35 -9.27
N ASN A 96 21.07 -13.06 -10.56
CA ASN A 96 19.87 -12.76 -11.33
C ASN A 96 18.99 -14.00 -11.47
N ASP A 97 17.66 -13.84 -11.21
CA ASP A 97 16.73 -14.95 -11.29
C ASP A 97 16.34 -15.25 -12.75
N PRO A 98 16.22 -16.51 -13.17
CA PRO A 98 15.74 -16.86 -14.52
C PRO A 98 14.41 -16.19 -14.88
N GLU A 99 13.46 -16.10 -13.94
CA GLU A 99 12.18 -15.41 -14.16
C GLU A 99 12.37 -13.93 -14.53
N MET A 100 13.35 -13.26 -13.96
CA MET A 100 13.70 -11.88 -14.30
C MET A 100 14.09 -11.74 -15.77
N PHE A 101 14.89 -12.68 -16.29
CA PHE A 101 15.26 -12.68 -17.70
C PHE A 101 14.07 -12.96 -18.61
N GLU A 102 13.16 -13.88 -18.22
CA GLU A 102 11.91 -14.12 -18.92
C GLU A 102 11.04 -12.85 -18.99
N GLU A 103 10.95 -12.08 -17.90
CA GLU A 103 10.21 -10.83 -17.85
C GLU A 103 10.81 -9.72 -18.73
N LEU A 104 12.13 -9.62 -18.79
CA LEU A 104 12.80 -8.67 -19.66
C LEU A 104 12.57 -8.98 -21.14
N MET A 105 12.47 -10.27 -21.51
CA MET A 105 12.16 -10.67 -22.90
C MET A 105 10.74 -10.31 -23.34
N LEU A 106 9.82 -10.01 -22.41
CA LEU A 106 8.45 -9.56 -22.72
C LEU A 106 8.37 -8.06 -23.08
N LEU A 107 9.50 -7.34 -23.06
CA LEU A 107 9.58 -5.93 -23.43
C LEU A 107 10.03 -5.81 -24.89
N ASP A 108 9.09 -5.69 -25.82
CA ASP A 108 9.36 -5.65 -27.28
C ASP A 108 10.26 -4.49 -27.74
N ASN A 109 10.29 -3.40 -26.95
CA ASN A 109 11.08 -2.21 -27.23
C ASN A 109 12.46 -2.19 -26.53
N VAL A 110 12.83 -3.28 -25.84
CA VAL A 110 14.08 -3.38 -25.06
C VAL A 110 14.94 -4.55 -25.55
N GLU A 111 16.14 -4.26 -26.03
CA GLU A 111 17.15 -5.27 -26.31
C GLU A 111 17.89 -5.63 -25.02
N VAL A 112 17.93 -6.91 -24.66
CA VAL A 112 18.63 -7.39 -23.47
C VAL A 112 19.87 -8.16 -23.86
N ARG A 113 21.01 -7.76 -23.29
CA ARG A 113 22.33 -8.35 -23.55
C ARG A 113 22.97 -8.84 -22.27
N VAL A 114 23.58 -10.00 -22.32
CA VAL A 114 24.17 -10.65 -21.13
C VAL A 114 25.66 -10.83 -21.33
N LEU A 115 26.44 -10.39 -20.35
CA LEU A 115 27.89 -10.56 -20.26
C LEU A 115 28.22 -11.85 -19.53
N ASP A 116 29.10 -12.66 -20.11
CA ASP A 116 29.67 -13.85 -19.47
C ASP A 116 30.68 -13.42 -18.40
N SER A 117 30.26 -13.51 -17.14
CA SER A 117 31.08 -13.11 -16.00
C SER A 117 32.23 -14.06 -15.69
N SER A 118 32.31 -15.24 -16.33
CA SER A 118 33.40 -16.18 -16.13
C SER A 118 34.76 -15.65 -16.67
N LYS A 119 34.68 -14.72 -17.63
CA LYS A 119 35.87 -14.14 -18.29
C LYS A 119 36.32 -12.85 -17.64
N VAL A 120 35.43 -11.98 -17.22
CA VAL A 120 35.71 -10.69 -16.57
C VAL A 120 34.56 -10.34 -15.64
N GLY A 121 34.82 -10.05 -14.38
CA GLY A 121 33.82 -9.58 -13.44
C GLY A 121 33.10 -8.36 -13.97
N PHE A 122 31.76 -8.35 -13.86
CA PHE A 122 30.91 -7.25 -14.26
C PHE A 122 30.15 -6.69 -13.07
N HIS A 123 30.37 -5.41 -12.77
CA HIS A 123 29.76 -4.76 -11.61
C HIS A 123 29.37 -3.30 -11.92
N ALA A 124 29.05 -3.02 -13.20
CA ALA A 124 28.64 -1.69 -13.62
C ALA A 124 27.27 -1.31 -13.05
N LYS A 125 27.04 0.00 -12.86
CA LYS A 125 25.79 0.61 -12.45
C LYS A 125 25.70 1.97 -13.13
N GLY A 126 25.24 1.94 -14.39
CA GLY A 126 25.09 3.12 -15.23
C GLY A 126 23.74 3.12 -15.94
N TYR A 127 23.03 4.23 -15.84
CA TYR A 127 21.75 4.47 -16.49
C TYR A 127 21.90 5.66 -17.40
N LEU A 128 21.85 5.42 -18.71
CA LEU A 128 22.13 6.39 -19.76
C LEU A 128 20.86 6.67 -20.54
N PHE A 129 20.62 7.94 -20.84
CA PHE A 129 19.45 8.41 -21.55
C PHE A 129 19.89 9.37 -22.64
N ASP A 130 19.63 9.01 -23.90
CA ASP A 130 19.88 9.89 -25.03
C ASP A 130 18.66 10.76 -25.30
N HIS A 131 18.86 12.06 -25.32
CA HIS A 131 17.83 13.05 -25.58
C HIS A 131 17.96 13.62 -27.02
N GLU A 132 17.11 14.56 -27.37
CA GLU A 132 17.17 15.23 -28.66
C GLU A 132 18.50 15.96 -28.88
N VAL A 133 19.05 16.50 -27.81
CA VAL A 133 20.35 17.19 -27.81
C VAL A 133 21.11 16.77 -26.55
N GLY A 134 22.08 15.87 -26.72
CA GLY A 134 22.93 15.42 -25.64
C GLY A 134 22.46 14.18 -24.91
N MET A 135 23.08 13.87 -23.79
CA MET A 135 22.87 12.69 -22.98
C MET A 135 22.76 13.07 -21.49
N THR A 136 21.88 12.38 -20.78
CA THR A 136 21.90 12.35 -19.31
C THR A 136 22.43 10.98 -18.85
N ALA A 137 23.35 11.00 -17.90
CA ALA A 137 23.86 9.80 -17.25
C ALA A 137 23.61 9.82 -15.75
N ILE A 138 23.23 8.69 -15.18
CA ILE A 138 23.19 8.46 -13.76
C ILE A 138 24.15 7.30 -13.46
N ILE A 139 25.24 7.59 -12.75
CA ILE A 139 26.32 6.63 -12.49
C ILE A 139 26.59 6.61 -10.98
N GLY A 140 26.63 5.44 -10.40
CA GLY A 140 26.88 5.33 -8.96
C GLY A 140 26.83 3.92 -8.40
N SER A 141 26.24 3.75 -7.22
CA SER A 141 26.21 2.50 -6.48
C SER A 141 24.94 1.66 -6.73
N SER A 142 23.86 2.23 -7.25
CA SER A 142 22.55 1.57 -7.37
C SER A 142 22.49 0.50 -8.44
N ASN A 143 22.31 -0.76 -8.03
CA ASN A 143 21.84 -1.82 -8.91
C ASN A 143 20.34 -1.64 -9.26
N MET A 144 19.84 -2.38 -10.24
CA MET A 144 18.41 -2.41 -10.56
C MET A 144 17.69 -3.39 -9.61
N THR A 145 17.70 -3.06 -8.32
CA THR A 145 16.93 -3.75 -7.29
C THR A 145 15.94 -2.77 -6.66
N ALA A 146 14.77 -3.23 -6.21
CA ALA A 146 13.74 -2.34 -5.71
C ALA A 146 14.23 -1.49 -4.52
N ASN A 147 15.03 -2.07 -3.63
CA ASN A 147 15.62 -1.36 -2.50
C ASN A 147 16.66 -0.31 -2.95
N ALA A 148 17.56 -0.65 -3.88
CA ALA A 148 18.56 0.30 -4.38
C ALA A 148 17.94 1.47 -5.16
N LEU A 149 16.78 1.23 -5.79
CA LEU A 149 16.05 2.27 -6.52
C LEU A 149 15.23 3.19 -5.59
N GLN A 150 14.84 2.76 -4.39
CA GLN A 150 13.85 3.48 -3.57
C GLN A 150 14.27 3.76 -2.13
N THR A 151 14.92 2.83 -1.44
CA THR A 151 15.05 2.87 0.02
C THR A 151 16.49 2.82 0.56
N ASN A 152 17.40 2.13 -0.13
CA ASN A 152 18.79 2.06 0.32
C ASN A 152 19.45 3.42 0.21
N GLU A 153 20.33 3.75 1.17
CA GLU A 153 21.20 4.90 1.04
C GLU A 153 22.27 4.60 -0.03
N GLU A 154 22.08 5.21 -1.20
CA GLU A 154 22.92 5.04 -2.38
C GLU A 154 23.53 6.39 -2.79
N TRP A 155 24.62 6.35 -3.51
CA TRP A 155 25.23 7.54 -4.06
C TRP A 155 25.31 7.44 -5.58
N ASN A 156 24.45 8.20 -6.26
CA ASN A 156 24.41 8.23 -7.72
C ASN A 156 24.53 9.67 -8.20
N LEU A 157 25.48 9.92 -9.06
CA LEU A 157 25.67 11.22 -9.70
C LEU A 157 24.85 11.25 -11.00
N ARG A 158 23.86 12.13 -11.08
CA ARG A 158 23.16 12.50 -12.33
C ARG A 158 23.81 13.72 -12.91
N PHE A 159 24.19 13.64 -14.17
CA PHE A 159 24.69 14.78 -14.93
C PHE A 159 24.22 14.70 -16.38
N SER A 160 24.13 15.86 -17.05
CA SER A 160 23.83 15.98 -18.47
C SER A 160 25.04 16.51 -19.20
N ALA A 161 25.24 16.04 -20.43
CA ALA A 161 26.34 16.44 -21.27
C ALA A 161 25.89 16.55 -22.72
N GLU A 162 26.53 17.45 -23.50
CA GLU A 162 26.31 17.54 -24.94
C GLU A 162 26.90 16.34 -25.67
N GLU A 163 26.34 16.00 -26.82
CA GLU A 163 26.76 14.84 -27.61
C GLU A 163 28.27 14.86 -27.98
N LYS A 164 28.86 16.02 -28.15
CA LYS A 164 30.27 16.21 -28.45
C LYS A 164 31.17 16.24 -27.21
N GLY A 165 30.62 16.14 -26.04
CA GLY A 165 31.38 16.15 -24.78
C GLY A 165 32.28 14.93 -24.66
N ASP A 166 33.52 15.11 -24.20
CA ASP A 166 34.49 14.02 -24.04
C ASP A 166 33.97 12.90 -23.17
N ILE A 167 33.27 13.22 -22.07
CA ILE A 167 32.67 12.22 -21.18
C ILE A 167 31.66 11.33 -21.89
N VAL A 168 30.90 11.87 -22.86
CA VAL A 168 29.95 11.09 -23.67
C VAL A 168 30.69 10.08 -24.54
N HIS A 169 31.80 10.49 -25.19
CA HIS A 169 32.66 9.58 -25.97
C HIS A 169 33.25 8.47 -25.09
N GLN A 170 33.73 8.79 -23.87
CA GLN A 170 34.27 7.80 -22.95
C GLN A 170 33.21 6.78 -22.51
N ILE A 171 32.00 7.24 -22.18
CA ILE A 171 30.87 6.38 -21.79
C ILE A 171 30.44 5.49 -22.95
N LYS A 172 30.20 6.07 -24.14
CA LYS A 172 29.82 5.31 -25.36
C LYS A 172 30.87 4.24 -25.68
N ALA A 173 32.16 4.58 -25.66
CA ALA A 173 33.23 3.60 -25.87
C ALA A 173 33.27 2.51 -24.80
N GLY A 174 32.86 2.82 -23.56
CA GLY A 174 32.71 1.84 -22.49
C GLY A 174 31.56 0.86 -22.77
N ILE A 175 30.40 1.38 -23.20
CA ILE A 175 29.23 0.59 -23.58
C ILE A 175 29.51 -0.28 -24.80
N ASP A 176 30.16 0.26 -25.84
CA ASP A 176 30.50 -0.49 -27.06
C ASP A 176 31.36 -1.73 -26.70
N ARG A 177 32.36 -1.57 -25.85
CA ARG A 177 33.17 -2.72 -25.37
C ARG A 177 32.34 -3.75 -24.59
N GLN A 178 31.28 -3.34 -23.88
CA GLN A 178 30.38 -4.26 -23.21
C GLN A 178 29.50 -4.99 -24.22
N LEU A 179 28.95 -4.29 -25.21
CA LEU A 179 28.12 -4.85 -26.28
C LEU A 179 28.90 -5.88 -27.11
N GLU A 180 30.15 -5.58 -27.49
CA GLU A 180 31.03 -6.53 -28.22
C GLU A 180 31.27 -7.84 -27.48
N ARG A 181 31.25 -7.81 -26.15
CA ARG A 181 31.52 -8.97 -25.28
C ARG A 181 30.25 -9.64 -24.77
N SER A 182 29.10 -9.10 -25.03
CA SER A 182 27.81 -9.61 -24.58
C SER A 182 27.15 -10.50 -25.65
N VAL A 183 26.26 -11.35 -25.21
CA VAL A 183 25.38 -12.14 -26.07
C VAL A 183 23.95 -11.62 -25.94
N LEU A 184 23.19 -11.73 -27.03
CA LEU A 184 21.77 -11.41 -27.00
C LEU A 184 21.06 -12.45 -26.09
N LEU A 185 20.18 -11.96 -25.21
CA LEU A 185 19.36 -12.84 -24.39
C LEU A 185 18.40 -13.66 -25.29
N SER A 186 18.33 -14.96 -25.04
CA SER A 186 17.43 -15.87 -25.76
C SER A 186 16.80 -16.88 -24.81
N PRO A 187 15.66 -17.53 -25.20
CA PRO A 187 15.06 -18.59 -24.42
C PRO A 187 16.02 -19.76 -24.13
N GLU A 188 16.90 -20.06 -25.09
CA GLU A 188 17.95 -21.09 -24.94
C GLU A 188 18.91 -20.70 -23.83
N TRP A 189 19.41 -19.47 -23.87
CA TRP A 189 20.33 -18.96 -22.85
C TRP A 189 19.71 -19.02 -21.45
N ILE A 190 18.43 -18.63 -21.31
CA ILE A 190 17.71 -18.66 -20.02
C ILE A 190 17.60 -20.10 -19.49
N ARG A 191 17.26 -21.07 -20.35
CA ARG A 191 17.18 -22.49 -19.98
C ARG A 191 18.53 -23.02 -19.48
N ASP A 192 19.60 -22.73 -20.20
CA ASP A 192 20.96 -23.17 -19.84
C ASP A 192 21.43 -22.52 -18.53
N TYR A 193 21.09 -21.22 -18.33
CA TYR A 193 21.37 -20.51 -17.10
C TYR A 193 20.61 -21.09 -15.91
N ALA A 194 19.32 -21.35 -16.06
CA ALA A 194 18.49 -21.96 -15.02
C ALA A 194 18.99 -23.36 -14.60
N LEU A 195 19.47 -24.16 -15.54
CA LEU A 195 20.07 -25.45 -15.24
C LEU A 195 21.37 -25.31 -14.45
N ARG A 196 22.24 -24.37 -14.84
CA ARG A 196 23.52 -24.11 -14.13
C ARG A 196 23.27 -23.61 -12.70
N ARG A 197 22.30 -22.71 -12.52
CA ARG A 197 21.96 -22.12 -11.21
C ARG A 197 21.42 -23.16 -10.23
N ARG A 198 20.64 -24.14 -10.66
CA ARG A 198 20.10 -25.24 -9.81
C ARG A 198 21.20 -26.08 -9.17
N THR A 199 22.38 -26.15 -9.76
CA THR A 199 23.51 -26.94 -9.25
C THR A 199 24.40 -26.18 -8.27
N ARG A 200 24.16 -24.88 -8.06
CA ARG A 200 24.94 -24.02 -7.16
C ARG A 200 24.06 -23.47 -6.06
N THR A 201 24.57 -23.45 -4.82
CA THR A 201 23.91 -22.75 -3.71
C THR A 201 24.25 -21.27 -3.82
N VAL A 202 23.27 -20.44 -4.16
CA VAL A 202 23.44 -18.99 -4.30
C VAL A 202 23.48 -18.36 -2.91
N VAL A 203 24.58 -17.71 -2.56
CA VAL A 203 24.68 -16.84 -1.39
C VAL A 203 24.38 -15.42 -1.88
N ILE A 204 23.23 -14.86 -1.47
CA ILE A 204 22.79 -13.51 -1.83
C ILE A 204 23.52 -12.51 -0.92
N PRO A 205 24.42 -11.65 -1.46
CA PRO A 205 25.05 -10.63 -0.64
C PRO A 205 24.04 -9.50 -0.37
N GLY A 206 23.72 -9.28 0.90
CA GLY A 206 23.01 -8.07 1.35
C GLY A 206 21.51 -8.18 1.60
N ASP A 207 20.89 -9.34 1.44
CA ASP A 207 19.56 -9.61 2.01
C ASP A 207 19.72 -10.40 3.32
N ASP A 208 19.67 -9.70 4.45
CA ASP A 208 19.71 -10.30 5.80
C ASP A 208 18.40 -11.06 6.16
N TYR A 209 17.63 -11.48 5.17
CA TYR A 209 16.42 -12.27 5.40
C TYR A 209 16.61 -13.71 4.88
N ILE A 210 17.27 -14.54 5.66
CA ILE A 210 17.07 -15.99 5.66
C ILE A 210 15.88 -16.22 6.61
N PRO A 211 14.72 -16.74 6.13
CA PRO A 211 13.73 -17.26 7.06
C PRO A 211 14.42 -18.37 7.83
N ALA A 212 14.67 -18.15 9.10
CA ALA A 212 15.13 -19.21 9.97
C ALA A 212 14.05 -20.29 9.93
N GLN A 213 14.34 -21.43 9.30
CA GLN A 213 13.55 -22.63 9.48
C GLN A 213 13.59 -22.94 10.97
N THR A 214 12.50 -22.65 11.65
CA THR A 214 12.37 -22.93 13.07
C THR A 214 12.50 -24.44 13.23
N PRO A 215 13.52 -24.96 13.94
CA PRO A 215 13.66 -26.38 14.14
C PRO A 215 12.37 -26.96 14.74
N PRO A 216 11.98 -28.18 14.41
CA PRO A 216 10.83 -28.83 15.06
C PRO A 216 11.00 -28.82 16.58
N GLY A 217 10.06 -28.14 17.30
CA GLY A 217 10.10 -28.00 18.76
C GLY A 217 10.73 -26.71 19.32
N ALA A 218 11.19 -25.78 18.46
CA ALA A 218 11.61 -24.47 18.96
C ALA A 218 10.43 -23.62 19.43
N LEU A 219 10.57 -22.91 20.54
CA LEU A 219 9.60 -21.93 21.03
C LEU A 219 9.38 -20.85 19.99
N ILE A 220 8.11 -20.62 19.64
CA ILE A 220 7.76 -19.48 18.77
C ILE A 220 7.94 -18.20 19.58
N GLU A 221 8.92 -17.40 19.19
CA GLU A 221 9.20 -16.09 19.76
C GLU A 221 8.34 -15.02 19.06
N PRO A 222 7.81 -14.03 19.82
CA PRO A 222 7.07 -12.93 19.24
C PRO A 222 7.97 -12.07 18.38
N ASN A 223 7.49 -11.67 17.20
CA ASN A 223 8.14 -10.64 16.40
C ASN A 223 7.97 -9.26 17.08
N LEU A 224 8.67 -8.22 16.56
CA LEU A 224 8.66 -6.88 17.15
C LEU A 224 7.25 -6.35 17.40
N MET A 225 6.35 -6.45 16.41
CA MET A 225 4.96 -6.02 16.54
C MET A 225 4.21 -6.82 17.63
N GLN A 226 4.38 -8.13 17.63
CA GLN A 226 3.72 -8.98 18.62
C GLN A 226 4.23 -8.67 20.02
N SER A 227 5.53 -8.39 20.18
CA SER A 227 6.11 -7.96 21.47
C SER A 227 5.49 -6.64 21.94
N GLU A 228 5.40 -5.63 21.06
CA GLU A 228 4.77 -4.34 21.39
C GLU A 228 3.29 -4.51 21.74
N ALA A 229 2.56 -5.33 21.00
CA ALA A 229 1.14 -5.59 21.26
C ALA A 229 0.92 -6.32 22.59
N LEU A 230 1.77 -7.30 22.89
CA LEU A 230 1.71 -8.04 24.19
C LEU A 230 2.05 -7.12 25.35
N GLU A 231 3.06 -6.25 25.23
CA GLU A 231 3.38 -5.25 26.26
C GLU A 231 2.17 -4.35 26.53
N LYS A 232 1.54 -3.81 25.50
CA LYS A 232 0.36 -2.94 25.64
C LYS A 232 -0.86 -3.67 26.21
N LEU A 233 -1.05 -4.95 25.88
CA LEU A 233 -2.09 -5.79 26.48
C LEU A 233 -1.83 -6.03 27.97
N ARG A 234 -0.57 -6.24 28.35
CA ARG A 234 -0.16 -6.40 29.74
C ARG A 234 -0.44 -5.13 30.54
N ASP A 235 -0.04 -3.96 29.99
CA ASP A 235 -0.30 -2.66 30.60
C ASP A 235 -1.80 -2.43 30.82
N LEU A 236 -2.63 -2.74 29.81
CA LEU A 236 -4.08 -2.59 29.87
C LEU A 236 -4.69 -3.47 30.99
N ARG A 237 -4.28 -4.74 31.07
CA ARG A 237 -4.75 -5.66 32.11
C ARG A 237 -4.25 -5.24 33.50
N ALA A 238 -3.02 -4.73 33.60
CA ALA A 238 -2.47 -4.21 34.87
C ALA A 238 -3.21 -2.97 35.38
N ALA A 239 -3.77 -2.16 34.45
CA ALA A 239 -4.64 -1.02 34.75
C ALA A 239 -6.04 -1.46 35.25
N GLY A 240 -6.35 -2.77 35.24
CA GLY A 240 -7.64 -3.32 35.70
C GLY A 240 -8.70 -3.37 34.58
N GLU A 241 -8.36 -3.05 33.35
CA GLU A 241 -9.29 -3.13 32.23
C GLU A 241 -9.58 -4.60 31.87
N ARG A 242 -10.84 -4.89 31.58
CA ARG A 242 -11.32 -6.26 31.30
C ARG A 242 -11.57 -6.53 29.82
N ARG A 243 -11.41 -5.54 28.98
CA ARG A 243 -11.68 -5.64 27.54
C ARG A 243 -10.60 -4.91 26.76
N GLY A 244 -10.20 -5.49 25.63
CA GLY A 244 -9.23 -4.86 24.73
C GLY A 244 -9.44 -5.28 23.28
N LEU A 245 -9.27 -4.35 22.34
CA LEU A 245 -9.37 -4.54 20.91
C LEU A 245 -8.01 -4.34 20.26
N ILE A 246 -7.48 -5.36 19.59
CA ILE A 246 -6.31 -5.24 18.75
C ILE A 246 -6.75 -5.09 17.29
N ILE A 247 -6.28 -4.03 16.66
CA ILE A 247 -6.47 -3.79 15.22
C ILE A 247 -5.16 -4.13 14.52
N SER A 248 -5.18 -5.15 13.65
CA SER A 248 -3.97 -5.62 12.98
C SER A 248 -4.27 -6.06 11.55
N ALA A 249 -3.53 -5.51 10.59
CA ALA A 249 -3.71 -5.80 9.16
C ALA A 249 -3.74 -7.31 8.87
N THR A 250 -4.41 -7.71 7.80
CA THR A 250 -4.44 -9.11 7.37
C THR A 250 -3.02 -9.58 7.03
N GLY A 251 -2.65 -10.77 7.47
CA GLY A 251 -1.33 -11.35 7.17
C GLY A 251 -0.24 -11.06 8.20
N THR A 252 -0.49 -10.25 9.22
CA THR A 252 0.49 -9.88 10.25
C THR A 252 0.64 -10.89 11.39
N GLY A 253 -0.10 -12.03 11.37
CA GLY A 253 0.01 -13.07 12.41
C GLY A 253 -0.88 -12.85 13.62
N LYS A 254 -2.11 -12.32 13.43
CA LYS A 254 -3.11 -12.11 14.52
C LYS A 254 -3.36 -13.34 15.37
N THR A 255 -3.52 -14.52 14.75
CA THR A 255 -3.81 -15.78 15.46
C THR A 255 -2.63 -16.22 16.33
N ILE A 256 -1.39 -16.04 15.82
CA ILE A 256 -0.17 -16.28 16.61
C ILE A 256 -0.09 -15.29 17.77
N LEU A 257 -0.38 -14.00 17.56
CA LEU A 257 -0.44 -13.00 18.64
C LEU A 257 -1.48 -13.39 19.69
N ALA A 258 -2.65 -13.87 19.29
CA ALA A 258 -3.67 -14.36 20.21
C ALA A 258 -3.17 -15.55 21.06
N ALA A 259 -2.50 -16.50 20.42
CA ALA A 259 -1.92 -17.65 21.13
C ALA A 259 -0.79 -17.25 22.09
N LEU A 260 0.05 -16.27 21.71
CA LEU A 260 1.09 -15.70 22.57
C LEU A 260 0.47 -14.95 23.77
N ALA A 261 -0.61 -14.20 23.57
CA ALA A 261 -1.33 -13.54 24.64
C ALA A 261 -1.93 -14.55 25.64
N VAL A 262 -2.43 -15.69 25.14
CA VAL A 262 -2.91 -16.79 25.97
C VAL A 262 -1.77 -17.48 26.74
N ARG A 263 -0.62 -17.70 26.09
CA ARG A 263 0.58 -18.23 26.73
C ARG A 263 1.04 -17.36 27.91
N GLU A 264 1.01 -16.03 27.72
CA GLU A 264 1.39 -15.07 28.75
C GLU A 264 0.34 -14.96 29.87
N ALA A 265 -0.95 -15.02 29.53
CA ALA A 265 -2.05 -14.90 30.47
C ALA A 265 -2.28 -16.17 31.30
N ASP A 266 -1.92 -17.34 30.79
CA ASP A 266 -2.16 -18.69 31.32
C ASP A 266 -3.57 -18.87 31.93
N PRO A 267 -4.65 -18.69 31.15
CA PRO A 267 -6.00 -18.79 31.66
C PRO A 267 -6.33 -20.21 32.08
N LYS A 268 -7.26 -20.36 33.05
CA LYS A 268 -7.79 -21.65 33.42
C LYS A 268 -8.61 -22.28 32.33
N ARG A 269 -9.43 -21.46 31.65
CA ARG A 269 -10.26 -21.86 30.51
C ARG A 269 -10.36 -20.76 29.48
N LEU A 270 -9.96 -21.06 28.24
CA LEU A 270 -10.05 -20.18 27.08
C LEU A 270 -11.25 -20.53 26.21
N LEU A 271 -11.97 -19.52 25.72
CA LEU A 271 -12.88 -19.64 24.58
C LEU A 271 -12.35 -18.81 23.42
N PHE A 272 -12.09 -19.45 22.27
CA PHE A 272 -11.73 -18.79 21.02
C PHE A 272 -12.92 -18.86 20.04
N LEU A 273 -13.50 -17.70 19.72
CA LEU A 273 -14.70 -17.57 18.90
C LEU A 273 -14.40 -17.06 17.50
N VAL A 274 -14.96 -17.76 16.51
CA VAL A 274 -14.90 -17.37 15.10
C VAL A 274 -16.25 -17.59 14.41
N HIS A 275 -16.40 -17.10 13.17
CA HIS A 275 -17.65 -17.25 12.43
C HIS A 275 -17.70 -18.48 11.50
N ARG A 276 -16.57 -19.15 11.21
CA ARG A 276 -16.48 -20.30 10.31
C ARG A 276 -15.66 -21.45 10.89
N GLU A 277 -16.11 -22.67 10.64
CA GLU A 277 -15.46 -23.90 11.12
C GLU A 277 -14.03 -24.08 10.60
N GLN A 278 -13.75 -23.72 9.34
CA GLN A 278 -12.40 -23.80 8.77
C GLN A 278 -11.39 -22.96 9.55
N ILE A 279 -11.81 -21.78 10.08
CA ILE A 279 -10.96 -20.93 10.90
C ILE A 279 -10.68 -21.60 12.26
N VAL A 280 -11.65 -22.33 12.82
CA VAL A 280 -11.49 -23.08 14.09
C VAL A 280 -10.31 -24.05 13.99
N ASN A 281 -10.27 -24.87 12.94
CA ASN A 281 -9.24 -25.89 12.76
C ASN A 281 -7.85 -25.26 12.69
N LYS A 282 -7.71 -24.25 11.84
CA LYS A 282 -6.44 -23.54 11.63
C LYS A 282 -5.97 -22.81 12.89
N ALA A 283 -6.88 -22.09 13.58
CA ALA A 283 -6.54 -21.40 14.81
C ALA A 283 -6.06 -22.40 15.87
N MET A 284 -6.73 -23.54 16.01
CA MET A 284 -6.31 -24.58 16.95
C MET A 284 -4.91 -25.12 16.62
N GLU A 285 -4.59 -25.36 15.37
CA GLU A 285 -3.24 -25.79 14.94
C GLU A 285 -2.17 -24.73 15.26
N GLU A 286 -2.46 -23.44 15.02
CA GLU A 286 -1.53 -22.34 15.35
C GLU A 286 -1.33 -22.21 16.87
N PHE A 287 -2.40 -22.37 17.67
CA PHE A 287 -2.31 -22.39 19.13
C PHE A 287 -1.49 -23.58 19.65
N GLN A 288 -1.66 -24.75 19.05
CA GLN A 288 -0.85 -25.95 19.40
C GLN A 288 0.64 -25.74 19.15
N LYS A 289 0.99 -24.98 18.10
CA LYS A 289 2.40 -24.63 17.81
C LYS A 289 3.00 -23.65 18.84
N VAL A 290 2.19 -22.74 19.38
CA VAL A 290 2.64 -21.70 20.33
C VAL A 290 2.61 -22.20 21.77
N LEU A 291 1.60 -23.01 22.14
CA LEU A 291 1.40 -23.55 23.49
C LEU A 291 2.04 -24.94 23.59
N ASN A 292 3.36 -25.01 23.45
CA ASN A 292 4.12 -26.27 23.37
C ASN A 292 3.99 -27.16 24.63
N ASP A 293 3.68 -26.56 25.80
CA ASP A 293 3.53 -27.27 27.06
C ASP A 293 2.12 -27.87 27.22
N ALA A 294 1.17 -27.48 26.38
CA ALA A 294 -0.21 -28.00 26.42
C ALA A 294 -0.31 -29.38 25.74
N ARG A 295 -1.09 -30.27 26.34
CA ARG A 295 -1.33 -31.62 25.80
C ARG A 295 -2.37 -31.55 24.68
N PRO A 296 -2.34 -32.43 23.68
CA PRO A 296 -3.40 -32.51 22.66
C PRO A 296 -4.82 -32.62 23.24
N GLY A 297 -4.96 -33.27 24.40
CA GLY A 297 -6.24 -33.41 25.12
C GLY A 297 -6.74 -32.12 25.76
N ASP A 298 -5.93 -31.09 25.91
CA ASP A 298 -6.34 -29.80 26.47
C ASP A 298 -7.12 -28.94 25.44
N PHE A 299 -7.08 -29.31 24.16
CA PHE A 299 -7.77 -28.62 23.08
C PHE A 299 -9.10 -29.28 22.76
N GLY A 300 -10.14 -28.49 22.60
CA GLY A 300 -11.48 -28.97 22.25
C GLY A 300 -12.17 -28.09 21.22
N LYS A 301 -13.12 -28.68 20.50
CA LYS A 301 -13.95 -27.99 19.50
C LYS A 301 -15.41 -27.95 19.93
N TYR A 302 -16.06 -26.81 19.66
CA TYR A 302 -17.51 -26.67 19.81
C TYR A 302 -18.11 -26.21 18.47
N VAL A 303 -18.26 -27.18 17.56
CA VAL A 303 -18.69 -26.94 16.18
C VAL A 303 -19.59 -28.07 15.72
N GLY A 304 -20.68 -27.77 15.01
CA GLY A 304 -21.58 -28.79 14.46
C GLY A 304 -22.03 -29.83 15.49
N ALA A 305 -21.67 -31.09 15.28
CA ALA A 305 -21.95 -32.20 16.20
C ALA A 305 -20.93 -32.33 17.35
N THR A 306 -19.75 -31.76 17.22
CA THR A 306 -18.68 -31.84 18.23
C THR A 306 -18.92 -30.80 19.33
N LYS A 307 -18.96 -31.23 20.62
CA LYS A 307 -19.36 -30.42 21.77
C LYS A 307 -18.41 -30.60 22.98
N GLN A 308 -17.14 -30.27 22.82
CA GLN A 308 -16.08 -30.48 23.82
C GLN A 308 -15.86 -29.21 24.68
N LEU A 309 -16.71 -28.96 25.66
CA LEU A 309 -16.62 -27.80 26.58
C LEU A 309 -15.71 -28.03 27.77
N ASP A 310 -15.39 -29.30 28.06
CA ASP A 310 -14.60 -29.70 29.23
C ASP A 310 -13.10 -29.44 29.11
N ARG A 311 -12.65 -28.97 27.95
CA ARG A 311 -11.24 -28.74 27.63
C ARG A 311 -10.75 -27.38 28.14
N LYS A 312 -9.44 -27.27 28.35
CA LYS A 312 -8.79 -26.00 28.78
C LYS A 312 -8.92 -24.93 27.70
N PHE A 313 -8.71 -25.30 26.42
CA PHE A 313 -8.76 -24.39 25.26
C PHE A 313 -9.88 -24.84 24.31
N VAL A 314 -10.98 -24.10 24.30
CA VAL A 314 -12.16 -24.40 23.49
C VAL A 314 -12.23 -23.47 22.28
N PHE A 315 -12.30 -24.05 21.09
CA PHE A 315 -12.44 -23.34 19.82
C PHE A 315 -13.86 -23.55 19.28
N ALA A 316 -14.61 -22.46 19.10
CA ALA A 316 -16.02 -22.55 18.78
C ALA A 316 -16.41 -21.63 17.61
N THR A 317 -17.43 -22.05 16.84
CA THR A 317 -18.14 -21.11 15.97
C THR A 317 -19.26 -20.43 16.76
N VAL A 318 -19.42 -19.11 16.51
CA VAL A 318 -20.47 -18.34 17.17
C VAL A 318 -21.86 -18.93 16.92
N GLN A 319 -22.11 -19.43 15.69
CA GLN A 319 -23.40 -20.05 15.32
C GLN A 319 -23.71 -21.33 16.12
N SER A 320 -22.68 -22.08 16.51
CA SER A 320 -22.87 -23.28 17.33
C SER A 320 -23.14 -22.93 18.79
N LEU A 321 -22.48 -21.89 19.29
CA LEU A 321 -22.55 -21.50 20.70
C LEU A 321 -23.73 -20.58 21.02
N SER A 322 -24.16 -19.71 20.08
CA SER A 322 -25.23 -18.72 20.29
C SER A 322 -26.64 -19.30 20.35
N LYS A 323 -26.80 -20.62 20.17
CA LYS A 323 -28.07 -21.30 20.36
C LYS A 323 -28.49 -21.21 21.83
N LYS A 324 -29.72 -20.78 22.10
CA LYS A 324 -30.24 -20.57 23.45
C LYS A 324 -30.03 -21.80 24.33
N ASP A 325 -30.44 -22.96 23.84
CA ASP A 325 -30.31 -24.24 24.58
C ASP A 325 -28.83 -24.59 24.86
N ALA A 326 -27.88 -24.11 24.10
CA ALA A 326 -26.45 -24.33 24.31
C ALA A 326 -25.95 -23.40 25.46
N LEU A 327 -26.29 -22.11 25.42
CA LEU A 327 -25.86 -21.13 26.43
C LEU A 327 -26.48 -21.40 27.77
N ASP A 328 -27.78 -21.75 27.85
CA ASP A 328 -28.50 -21.96 29.09
C ASP A 328 -27.88 -23.08 29.99
N HIS A 329 -27.05 -23.95 29.39
CA HIS A 329 -26.36 -25.04 30.10
C HIS A 329 -24.90 -24.73 30.48
N ILE A 330 -24.36 -23.54 30.11
CA ILE A 330 -22.97 -23.17 30.36
C ILE A 330 -22.94 -22.06 31.42
N PRO A 331 -22.22 -22.22 32.52
CA PRO A 331 -22.10 -21.17 33.55
C PRO A 331 -21.52 -19.86 32.95
N HIS A 332 -21.95 -18.72 33.47
CA HIS A 332 -21.49 -17.40 33.02
C HIS A 332 -19.98 -17.19 33.21
N ASP A 333 -19.40 -17.81 34.24
CA ASP A 333 -17.98 -17.79 34.63
C ASP A 333 -17.17 -18.98 34.09
N HIS A 334 -17.73 -19.73 33.11
CA HIS A 334 -17.09 -20.95 32.62
C HIS A 334 -15.75 -20.68 31.93
N PHE A 335 -15.60 -19.52 31.28
CA PHE A 335 -14.38 -19.09 30.63
C PHE A 335 -13.85 -17.81 31.26
N ASP A 336 -12.60 -17.84 31.69
CA ASP A 336 -11.92 -16.67 32.26
C ASP A 336 -11.22 -15.81 31.18
N PHE A 337 -10.96 -16.37 30.02
CA PHE A 337 -10.41 -15.63 28.88
C PHE A 337 -11.21 -15.93 27.61
N ILE A 338 -11.71 -14.89 26.95
CA ILE A 338 -12.44 -15.04 25.68
C ILE A 338 -11.73 -14.23 24.59
N ILE A 339 -11.51 -14.86 23.45
CA ILE A 339 -10.97 -14.21 22.24
C ILE A 339 -12.01 -14.27 21.13
N ILE A 340 -12.25 -13.15 20.49
CA ILE A 340 -13.11 -13.05 19.30
C ILE A 340 -12.26 -12.63 18.12
N ASP A 341 -12.09 -13.50 17.13
CA ASP A 341 -11.41 -13.16 15.89
C ASP A 341 -12.43 -12.66 14.84
N GLU A 342 -11.96 -11.74 13.98
CA GLU A 342 -12.77 -11.00 13.01
C GLU A 342 -13.98 -10.32 13.66
N VAL A 343 -13.71 -9.61 14.75
CA VAL A 343 -14.72 -8.99 15.62
C VAL A 343 -15.59 -7.93 14.92
N HIS A 344 -15.20 -7.46 13.74
CA HIS A 344 -16.06 -6.59 12.91
C HIS A 344 -17.43 -7.21 12.58
N ARG A 345 -17.61 -8.51 12.79
CA ARG A 345 -18.90 -9.22 12.71
C ARG A 345 -19.65 -9.30 14.03
N ALA A 346 -19.04 -8.87 15.14
CA ALA A 346 -19.55 -9.08 16.49
C ALA A 346 -20.80 -8.26 16.85
N ALA A 347 -21.16 -7.25 16.09
CA ALA A 347 -22.43 -6.54 16.30
C ALA A 347 -23.66 -7.31 15.76
N ALA A 348 -23.47 -8.50 15.16
CA ALA A 348 -24.60 -9.39 14.89
C ALA A 348 -25.17 -9.92 16.22
N GLU A 349 -26.49 -10.01 16.32
CA GLU A 349 -27.22 -10.47 17.52
C GLU A 349 -26.67 -11.77 18.12
N THR A 350 -26.15 -12.66 17.28
CA THR A 350 -25.55 -13.92 17.70
C THR A 350 -24.28 -13.74 18.54
N TYR A 351 -23.42 -12.78 18.20
CA TYR A 351 -22.22 -12.47 18.96
C TYR A 351 -22.56 -11.74 20.27
N THR A 352 -23.43 -10.74 20.19
CA THR A 352 -23.88 -9.99 21.36
C THR A 352 -24.43 -10.93 22.42
N ARG A 353 -25.26 -11.89 22.01
CA ARG A 353 -25.81 -12.91 22.93
C ARG A 353 -24.75 -13.74 23.64
N VAL A 354 -23.68 -14.14 22.93
CA VAL A 354 -22.59 -14.91 23.54
C VAL A 354 -21.76 -14.03 24.49
N ILE A 355 -21.46 -12.79 24.08
CA ILE A 355 -20.66 -11.85 24.88
C ILE A 355 -21.40 -11.45 26.17
N GLU A 356 -22.71 -11.23 26.10
CA GLU A 356 -23.54 -10.86 27.26
C GLU A 356 -23.77 -12.04 28.21
N HIS A 357 -23.69 -13.28 27.69
CA HIS A 357 -23.86 -14.46 28.55
C HIS A 357 -22.65 -14.69 29.45
N PHE A 358 -21.43 -14.51 28.96
CA PHE A 358 -20.21 -14.80 29.71
C PHE A 358 -19.67 -13.58 30.46
N SER A 359 -19.01 -13.84 31.61
CA SER A 359 -18.34 -12.83 32.42
C SER A 359 -16.86 -13.18 32.61
N PRO A 360 -16.04 -13.11 31.52
CA PRO A 360 -14.64 -13.48 31.57
C PRO A 360 -13.83 -12.47 32.39
N ASP A 361 -12.65 -12.88 32.88
CA ASP A 361 -11.66 -11.96 33.45
C ASP A 361 -11.10 -11.02 32.39
N PHE A 362 -10.95 -11.52 31.14
CA PHE A 362 -10.53 -10.68 30.01
C PHE A 362 -11.20 -11.10 28.69
N LEU A 363 -11.70 -10.12 27.95
CA LEU A 363 -12.25 -10.24 26.59
C LEU A 363 -11.33 -9.54 25.60
N LEU A 364 -10.75 -10.30 24.67
CA LEU A 364 -9.87 -9.80 23.61
C LEU A 364 -10.57 -9.86 22.25
N GLY A 365 -10.68 -8.72 21.59
CA GLY A 365 -11.11 -8.63 20.18
C GLY A 365 -9.94 -8.51 19.23
N LEU A 366 -10.01 -9.19 18.09
CA LEU A 366 -9.05 -9.09 17.00
C LEU A 366 -9.76 -8.74 15.71
N THR A 367 -9.26 -7.76 14.97
CA THR A 367 -9.77 -7.43 13.64
C THR A 367 -8.71 -6.77 12.77
N ALA A 368 -8.84 -6.90 11.45
CA ALA A 368 -8.05 -6.12 10.50
C ALA A 368 -8.75 -4.81 10.11
N THR A 369 -10.06 -4.79 10.17
CA THR A 369 -10.93 -3.69 9.69
C THR A 369 -12.04 -3.47 10.71
N PRO A 370 -11.85 -2.58 11.69
CA PRO A 370 -12.87 -2.26 12.68
C PRO A 370 -14.01 -1.44 12.11
N GLU A 371 -13.80 -0.77 10.98
CA GLU A 371 -14.80 0.04 10.29
C GLU A 371 -15.89 -0.86 9.68
N ARG A 372 -17.14 -0.53 9.95
CA ARG A 372 -18.30 -1.28 9.46
C ARG A 372 -19.15 -0.46 8.51
N THR A 373 -19.71 -1.14 7.52
CA THR A 373 -20.65 -0.52 6.56
C THR A 373 -22.07 -0.39 7.11
N ASP A 374 -22.40 -1.10 8.21
CA ASP A 374 -23.75 -1.14 8.81
C ASP A 374 -23.90 -0.25 10.06
N GLY A 375 -22.86 0.51 10.44
CA GLY A 375 -22.92 1.48 11.53
C GLY A 375 -22.82 0.89 12.96
N GLY A 376 -22.53 -0.40 13.12
CA GLY A 376 -22.31 -1.01 14.44
C GLY A 376 -21.02 -0.52 15.10
N ASP A 377 -21.09 -0.18 16.39
CA ASP A 377 -19.94 0.30 17.17
C ASP A 377 -19.20 -0.87 17.81
N ILE A 378 -18.10 -1.30 17.19
CA ILE A 378 -17.22 -2.34 17.74
C ILE A 378 -16.40 -1.82 18.91
N TYR A 379 -15.98 -0.57 18.88
CA TYR A 379 -15.14 0.02 19.90
C TYR A 379 -15.86 0.06 21.26
N GLN A 380 -17.16 0.35 21.27
CA GLN A 380 -18.00 0.32 22.47
C GLN A 380 -18.02 -1.07 23.13
N LEU A 381 -17.99 -2.13 22.33
CA LEU A 381 -17.96 -3.52 22.84
C LEU A 381 -16.71 -3.83 23.65
N PHE A 382 -15.63 -3.07 23.43
CA PHE A 382 -14.34 -3.19 24.11
C PHE A 382 -14.02 -1.96 24.97
N ASP A 383 -15.05 -1.22 25.39
CA ASP A 383 -14.92 -0.04 26.26
C ASP A 383 -13.93 1.01 25.70
N TYR A 384 -13.82 1.10 24.34
CA TYR A 384 -12.89 1.94 23.59
C TYR A 384 -11.40 1.65 23.86
N ASN A 385 -11.08 0.53 24.48
CA ASN A 385 -9.71 0.12 24.78
C ASN A 385 -9.06 -0.49 23.53
N VAL A 386 -8.26 0.29 22.81
CA VAL A 386 -7.45 -0.16 21.67
C VAL A 386 -5.97 -0.06 22.05
N PRO A 387 -5.42 -1.06 22.77
CA PRO A 387 -4.02 -1.00 23.20
C PRO A 387 -3.03 -1.01 22.05
N TYR A 388 -3.36 -1.66 20.93
CA TYR A 388 -2.45 -1.73 19.80
C TYR A 388 -3.19 -1.69 18.46
N GLU A 389 -2.62 -0.91 17.53
CA GLU A 389 -3.12 -0.78 16.16
C GLU A 389 -1.98 -0.76 15.14
N ILE A 390 -2.02 -1.69 14.17
CA ILE A 390 -1.14 -1.70 13.01
C ILE A 390 -1.94 -1.88 11.73
N ARG A 391 -2.02 -0.80 10.95
CA ARG A 391 -2.67 -0.77 9.64
C ARG A 391 -1.74 -1.27 8.54
N LEU A 392 -2.31 -1.54 7.34
CA LEU A 392 -1.60 -2.07 6.19
C LEU A 392 -0.30 -1.29 5.90
N LYS A 393 -0.37 0.03 5.90
CA LYS A 393 0.79 0.89 5.66
C LYS A 393 1.92 0.58 6.64
N LYS A 394 1.68 0.69 7.93
CA LYS A 394 2.68 0.45 8.97
C LYS A 394 3.23 -0.98 8.92
N ALA A 395 2.38 -1.97 8.58
CA ALA A 395 2.80 -3.37 8.45
C ALA A 395 3.74 -3.59 7.26
N LEU A 396 3.54 -2.89 6.16
CA LEU A 396 4.44 -2.90 5.00
C LEU A 396 5.76 -2.18 5.33
N ASP A 397 5.71 -0.99 5.95
CA ASP A 397 6.90 -0.23 6.35
C ASP A 397 7.79 -1.02 7.32
N SER A 398 7.16 -1.75 8.23
CA SER A 398 7.85 -2.64 9.18
C SER A 398 8.29 -3.96 8.56
N LYS A 399 8.21 -4.11 7.24
CA LYS A 399 8.59 -5.33 6.49
C LYS A 399 7.94 -6.61 7.02
N MET A 400 6.74 -6.52 7.61
CA MET A 400 5.99 -7.68 8.08
C MET A 400 5.28 -8.42 6.94
N LEU A 401 4.99 -7.71 5.89
CA LEU A 401 4.32 -8.17 4.68
C LEU A 401 5.27 -8.03 3.48
N VAL A 402 5.04 -8.81 2.43
CA VAL A 402 5.73 -8.57 1.16
C VAL A 402 5.19 -7.31 0.50
N PRO A 403 6.02 -6.56 -0.22
CA PRO A 403 5.54 -5.41 -1.00
C PRO A 403 4.61 -5.86 -2.13
N PHE A 404 3.88 -4.90 -2.70
CA PHE A 404 3.02 -5.16 -3.84
C PHE A 404 3.30 -4.19 -5.00
N HIS A 405 3.01 -4.67 -6.22
CA HIS A 405 2.99 -3.85 -7.42
C HIS A 405 1.60 -3.90 -8.03
N TYR A 406 0.91 -2.76 -7.98
CA TYR A 406 -0.43 -2.60 -8.51
C TYR A 406 -0.38 -2.03 -9.94
N PHE A 407 -1.11 -2.66 -10.85
CA PHE A 407 -1.29 -2.25 -12.23
C PHE A 407 -2.78 -2.08 -12.53
N GLY A 408 -3.22 -0.83 -12.64
CA GLY A 408 -4.54 -0.49 -13.14
C GLY A 408 -4.54 -0.50 -14.67
N VAL A 409 -5.24 -1.46 -15.28
CA VAL A 409 -5.25 -1.65 -16.72
C VAL A 409 -6.66 -1.46 -17.27
N THR A 410 -6.77 -0.93 -18.49
CA THR A 410 -8.07 -0.77 -19.15
C THR A 410 -8.66 -2.14 -19.48
N ASP A 411 -9.94 -2.39 -19.15
CA ASP A 411 -10.68 -3.57 -19.59
C ASP A 411 -11.01 -3.47 -21.09
N TYR A 412 -11.40 -4.59 -21.69
CA TYR A 412 -11.71 -4.69 -23.11
C TYR A 412 -12.84 -3.74 -23.53
N GLU A 413 -12.67 -3.07 -24.65
CA GLU A 413 -13.67 -2.18 -25.25
C GLU A 413 -14.23 -2.76 -26.53
N LYS A 414 -15.56 -2.85 -26.63
CA LYS A 414 -16.24 -3.24 -27.86
C LYS A 414 -17.03 -2.05 -28.41
N ASN A 415 -16.69 -1.60 -29.61
CA ASN A 415 -17.33 -0.44 -30.28
C ASN A 415 -17.28 0.85 -29.43
N GLY A 416 -16.18 1.12 -28.72
CA GLY A 416 -16.03 2.29 -27.87
C GLY A 416 -16.77 2.22 -26.52
N VAL A 417 -17.35 1.07 -26.19
CA VAL A 417 -18.00 0.81 -24.90
C VAL A 417 -17.13 -0.18 -24.10
N THR A 418 -16.65 0.26 -22.96
CA THR A 418 -15.89 -0.59 -22.05
C THR A 418 -16.80 -1.64 -21.40
N ILE A 419 -16.36 -2.87 -21.34
CA ILE A 419 -17.06 -3.94 -20.62
C ILE A 419 -16.99 -3.67 -19.12
N THR A 420 -18.12 -3.86 -18.43
CA THR A 420 -18.26 -3.64 -16.99
C THR A 420 -18.94 -4.85 -16.34
N GLU A 421 -18.94 -4.93 -15.02
CA GLU A 421 -19.64 -5.98 -14.28
C GLU A 421 -21.17 -6.05 -14.59
N ALA A 422 -21.75 -4.96 -15.09
CA ALA A 422 -23.15 -4.88 -15.49
C ALA A 422 -23.39 -5.44 -16.91
N SER A 423 -22.33 -5.69 -17.68
CA SER A 423 -22.42 -6.23 -19.04
C SER A 423 -23.03 -7.64 -19.04
N ASP A 424 -23.63 -8.03 -20.17
CA ASP A 424 -24.17 -9.36 -20.33
C ASP A 424 -23.09 -10.44 -20.24
N LEU A 425 -23.45 -11.65 -19.78
CA LEU A 425 -22.50 -12.75 -19.61
C LEU A 425 -21.74 -13.07 -20.91
N THR A 426 -22.45 -13.05 -22.05
CA THR A 426 -21.82 -13.27 -23.37
C THR A 426 -20.74 -12.25 -23.72
N GLN A 427 -20.79 -11.05 -23.18
CA GLN A 427 -19.75 -10.03 -23.33
C GLN A 427 -18.61 -10.27 -22.35
N LEU A 428 -18.93 -10.67 -21.10
CA LEU A 428 -17.95 -10.94 -20.05
C LEU A 428 -17.04 -12.13 -20.39
N VAL A 429 -17.54 -13.11 -21.18
CA VAL A 429 -16.80 -14.31 -21.60
C VAL A 429 -16.54 -14.32 -23.11
N ALA A 430 -16.62 -13.18 -23.79
CA ALA A 430 -16.30 -13.09 -25.21
C ALA A 430 -14.82 -13.43 -25.45
N ASP A 431 -14.53 -14.18 -26.54
CA ASP A 431 -13.17 -14.62 -26.88
C ASP A 431 -12.19 -13.44 -26.95
N GLU A 432 -12.60 -12.31 -27.52
CA GLU A 432 -11.76 -11.12 -27.64
C GLU A 432 -11.41 -10.53 -26.26
N ARG A 433 -12.33 -10.58 -25.26
CA ARG A 433 -12.04 -10.18 -23.90
C ARG A 433 -11.11 -11.18 -23.20
N VAL A 434 -11.32 -12.47 -23.43
CA VAL A 434 -10.41 -13.51 -22.91
C VAL A 434 -9.01 -13.31 -23.43
N ASP A 435 -8.84 -13.07 -24.73
CA ASP A 435 -7.54 -12.79 -25.35
C ASP A 435 -6.92 -11.51 -24.77
N HIS A 436 -7.73 -10.47 -24.53
CA HIS A 436 -7.27 -9.25 -23.86
C HIS A 436 -6.80 -9.51 -22.42
N ILE A 437 -7.53 -10.35 -21.66
CA ILE A 437 -7.11 -10.76 -20.31
C ILE A 437 -5.76 -11.50 -20.38
N ILE A 438 -5.61 -12.44 -21.31
CA ILE A 438 -4.35 -13.16 -21.54
C ILE A 438 -3.21 -12.20 -21.87
N GLN A 439 -3.44 -11.24 -22.77
CA GLN A 439 -2.45 -10.22 -23.10
C GLN A 439 -2.01 -9.45 -21.85
N LYS A 440 -2.95 -8.99 -21.02
CA LYS A 440 -2.62 -8.26 -19.79
C LYS A 440 -1.95 -9.14 -18.74
N LEU A 441 -2.35 -10.40 -18.60
CA LEU A 441 -1.65 -11.37 -17.74
C LEU A 441 -0.22 -11.62 -18.21
N THR A 442 0.01 -11.75 -19.53
CA THR A 442 1.35 -11.88 -20.10
C THR A 442 2.19 -10.62 -19.82
N GLN A 443 1.59 -9.45 -19.99
CA GLN A 443 2.28 -8.17 -19.90
C GLN A 443 2.66 -7.79 -18.47
N TYR A 444 1.76 -8.01 -17.50
CA TYR A 444 1.92 -7.55 -16.10
C TYR A 444 2.06 -8.67 -15.07
N GLY A 445 1.68 -9.88 -15.41
CA GLY A 445 1.76 -11.05 -14.53
C GLY A 445 3.19 -11.57 -14.37
N HIS A 446 3.36 -12.56 -13.51
CA HIS A 446 4.59 -13.33 -13.43
C HIS A 446 4.82 -14.10 -14.73
N ALA A 447 6.04 -14.09 -15.26
CA ALA A 447 6.39 -14.77 -16.48
C ALA A 447 6.28 -16.31 -16.33
N SER A 448 6.57 -16.80 -15.13
CA SER A 448 6.43 -18.22 -14.74
C SER A 448 6.04 -18.31 -13.26
N GLY A 449 5.57 -19.47 -12.81
CA GLY A 449 5.28 -19.72 -11.39
C GLY A 449 4.13 -18.90 -10.80
N ALA A 450 3.21 -18.39 -11.63
CA ALA A 450 2.04 -17.67 -11.13
C ALA A 450 1.21 -18.59 -10.22
N LYS A 451 0.85 -18.08 -9.04
CA LYS A 451 -0.11 -18.67 -8.09
C LYS A 451 -1.13 -17.59 -7.77
N GLY A 452 -2.22 -17.56 -8.55
CA GLY A 452 -3.09 -16.39 -8.61
C GLY A 452 -4.54 -16.66 -8.20
N LEU A 453 -5.21 -15.56 -7.78
CA LEU A 453 -6.66 -15.50 -7.66
C LEU A 453 -7.20 -14.51 -8.70
N ILE A 454 -8.27 -14.89 -9.41
CA ILE A 454 -9.02 -14.04 -10.32
C ILE A 454 -10.41 -13.80 -9.72
N PHE A 455 -10.71 -12.55 -9.37
CA PHE A 455 -12.00 -12.16 -8.82
C PHE A 455 -12.96 -11.75 -9.93
N CYS A 456 -14.02 -12.53 -10.11
CA CYS A 456 -15.08 -12.33 -11.10
C CYS A 456 -16.32 -11.67 -10.46
N SER A 457 -17.20 -11.14 -11.30
CA SER A 457 -18.46 -10.52 -10.86
C SER A 457 -19.56 -11.55 -10.54
N ARG A 458 -19.58 -12.70 -11.23
CA ARG A 458 -20.64 -13.72 -11.17
C ARG A 458 -20.07 -15.14 -11.19
N ALA A 459 -20.80 -16.10 -10.58
CA ALA A 459 -20.40 -17.51 -10.55
C ALA A 459 -20.30 -18.12 -11.97
N ARG A 460 -21.25 -17.81 -12.84
CA ARG A 460 -21.23 -18.29 -14.23
C ARG A 460 -20.09 -17.70 -15.04
N GLU A 461 -19.76 -16.42 -14.83
CA GLU A 461 -18.57 -15.81 -15.44
C GLU A 461 -17.30 -16.56 -15.01
N ALA A 462 -17.13 -16.81 -13.71
CA ALA A 462 -15.96 -17.52 -13.19
C ALA A 462 -15.82 -18.93 -13.84
N GLN A 463 -16.93 -19.66 -13.96
CA GLN A 463 -16.92 -21.01 -14.54
C GLN A 463 -16.57 -20.97 -16.04
N GLU A 464 -17.35 -20.21 -16.83
CA GLU A 464 -17.17 -20.14 -18.28
C GLU A 464 -15.80 -19.55 -18.67
N LEU A 465 -15.35 -18.50 -17.91
CA LEU A 465 -14.04 -17.91 -18.12
C LEU A 465 -12.90 -18.89 -17.78
N SER A 466 -13.03 -19.70 -16.72
CA SER A 466 -12.04 -20.74 -16.39
C SER A 466 -11.90 -21.75 -17.52
N ASP A 467 -13.03 -22.22 -18.07
CA ASP A 467 -13.03 -23.18 -19.17
C ASP A 467 -12.34 -22.59 -20.42
N LEU A 468 -12.60 -21.32 -20.75
CA LEU A 468 -11.97 -20.61 -21.88
C LEU A 468 -10.47 -20.36 -21.63
N LEU A 469 -10.07 -19.92 -20.44
CA LEU A 469 -8.67 -19.69 -20.08
C LEU A 469 -7.86 -20.98 -20.18
N ASN A 470 -8.43 -22.14 -19.83
CA ASN A 470 -7.81 -23.44 -19.98
C ASN A 470 -7.58 -23.87 -21.45
N THR A 471 -8.14 -23.13 -22.43
CA THR A 471 -7.85 -23.31 -23.86
C THR A 471 -6.74 -22.39 -24.37
N ARG A 472 -6.25 -21.46 -23.55
CA ARG A 472 -5.26 -20.43 -23.92
C ARG A 472 -3.88 -20.78 -23.38
N GLU A 473 -2.87 -20.11 -23.95
CA GLU A 473 -1.47 -20.25 -23.55
C GLU A 473 -0.90 -18.89 -23.12
N ILE A 474 -0.03 -18.91 -22.13
CA ILE A 474 0.83 -17.78 -21.72
C ILE A 474 2.27 -18.25 -21.82
N ASN A 475 3.10 -17.50 -22.57
CA ASN A 475 4.52 -17.81 -22.77
C ASN A 475 4.77 -19.27 -23.26
N GLY A 476 3.90 -19.75 -24.18
CA GLY A 476 3.98 -21.11 -24.73
C GLY A 476 3.58 -22.21 -23.78
N ARG A 477 2.97 -21.90 -22.64
CA ARG A 477 2.46 -22.84 -21.65
C ARG A 477 0.94 -22.68 -21.50
N ARG A 478 0.22 -23.80 -21.59
CA ARG A 478 -1.22 -23.82 -21.39
C ARG A 478 -1.56 -23.45 -19.95
N LEU A 479 -2.53 -22.55 -19.77
CA LEU A 479 -3.04 -22.19 -18.46
C LEU A 479 -3.81 -23.34 -17.81
N ARG A 480 -3.72 -23.40 -16.48
CA ARG A 480 -4.41 -24.39 -15.64
C ARG A 480 -5.20 -23.61 -14.59
N THR A 481 -6.50 -23.56 -14.78
CA THR A 481 -7.39 -22.78 -13.91
C THR A 481 -8.56 -23.61 -13.42
N ARG A 482 -9.14 -23.23 -12.28
CA ARG A 482 -10.39 -23.78 -11.75
C ARG A 482 -11.24 -22.69 -11.12
N ALA A 483 -12.55 -22.74 -11.43
CA ALA A 483 -13.52 -21.88 -10.77
C ALA A 483 -13.98 -22.49 -9.44
N LEU A 484 -14.12 -21.67 -8.41
CA LEU A 484 -14.72 -22.02 -7.13
C LEU A 484 -15.81 -21.03 -6.75
N THR A 485 -16.94 -21.56 -6.30
CA THR A 485 -18.15 -20.81 -5.94
C THR A 485 -18.61 -21.10 -4.51
N GLY A 486 -19.59 -20.36 -4.04
CA GLY A 486 -20.20 -20.61 -2.73
C GLY A 486 -20.90 -21.97 -2.60
N ALA A 487 -21.27 -22.61 -3.73
CA ALA A 487 -21.95 -23.91 -3.75
C ALA A 487 -20.98 -25.11 -3.58
N ASP A 488 -19.68 -24.91 -3.77
CA ASP A 488 -18.69 -25.98 -3.70
C ASP A 488 -18.43 -26.44 -2.27
N SER A 489 -18.14 -27.72 -2.08
CA SER A 489 -17.85 -28.30 -0.77
C SER A 489 -16.55 -27.76 -0.17
N SER A 490 -16.42 -27.78 1.16
CA SER A 490 -15.19 -27.41 1.86
C SER A 490 -13.98 -28.23 1.41
N GLU A 491 -14.17 -29.54 1.22
CA GLU A 491 -13.12 -30.46 0.78
C GLU A 491 -12.60 -30.11 -0.63
N LEU A 492 -13.51 -29.78 -1.57
CA LEU A 492 -13.11 -29.34 -2.91
C LEU A 492 -12.31 -28.03 -2.86
N ARG A 493 -12.72 -27.10 -2.01
CA ARG A 493 -12.00 -25.80 -1.85
C ARG A 493 -10.60 -26.03 -1.28
N GLU A 494 -10.46 -26.82 -0.23
CA GLU A 494 -9.17 -27.14 0.39
C GLU A 494 -8.24 -27.83 -0.60
N ARG A 495 -8.75 -28.85 -1.31
CA ARG A 495 -7.99 -29.54 -2.36
C ARG A 495 -7.54 -28.58 -3.47
N THR A 496 -8.43 -27.71 -3.95
CA THR A 496 -8.09 -26.77 -5.04
C THR A 496 -7.06 -25.74 -4.59
N VAL A 497 -7.13 -25.29 -3.33
CA VAL A 497 -6.11 -24.41 -2.72
C VAL A 497 -4.76 -25.14 -2.66
N GLN A 498 -4.75 -26.41 -2.28
CA GLN A 498 -3.52 -27.21 -2.25
C GLN A 498 -2.92 -27.37 -3.65
N GLU A 499 -3.74 -27.69 -4.66
CA GLU A 499 -3.30 -27.77 -6.06
C GLU A 499 -2.68 -26.45 -6.56
N LEU A 500 -3.21 -25.28 -6.13
CA LEU A 500 -2.60 -23.98 -6.43
C LEU A 500 -1.27 -23.79 -5.70
N GLN A 501 -1.19 -24.18 -4.42
CA GLN A 501 0.05 -24.08 -3.63
C GLN A 501 1.16 -24.97 -4.19
N ASP A 502 0.81 -26.17 -4.64
CA ASP A 502 1.75 -27.13 -5.23
C ASP A 502 2.16 -26.76 -6.67
N GLY A 503 1.44 -25.80 -7.28
CA GLY A 503 1.70 -25.33 -8.64
C GLY A 503 1.09 -26.23 -9.71
N ASP A 504 0.10 -27.05 -9.36
CA ASP A 504 -0.71 -27.85 -10.31
C ASP A 504 -1.77 -26.98 -10.99
N LEU A 505 -2.18 -25.87 -10.35
CA LEU A 505 -2.98 -24.79 -10.91
C LEU A 505 -2.17 -23.48 -10.93
N ASP A 506 -2.47 -22.64 -11.93
CA ASP A 506 -1.93 -21.30 -12.04
C ASP A 506 -2.88 -20.26 -11.44
N TYR A 507 -4.21 -20.47 -11.61
CA TYR A 507 -5.21 -19.55 -11.05
C TYR A 507 -6.46 -20.27 -10.54
N ILE A 508 -7.04 -19.71 -9.46
CA ILE A 508 -8.40 -20.01 -9.03
C ILE A 508 -9.28 -18.79 -9.34
N LEU A 509 -10.39 -19.04 -10.07
CA LEU A 509 -11.39 -18.01 -10.35
C LEU A 509 -12.47 -18.05 -9.27
N THR A 510 -12.86 -16.90 -8.74
CA THR A 510 -13.79 -16.83 -7.61
C THR A 510 -14.57 -15.52 -7.57
N ILE A 511 -15.59 -15.46 -6.70
CA ILE A 511 -16.34 -14.22 -6.43
C ILE A 511 -16.02 -13.70 -5.03
N ASP A 512 -16.59 -14.33 -3.99
CA ASP A 512 -16.51 -13.83 -2.60
C ASP A 512 -15.97 -14.84 -1.59
N ILE A 513 -15.80 -16.11 -1.99
CA ILE A 513 -15.44 -17.18 -1.05
C ILE A 513 -14.05 -17.01 -0.44
N PHE A 514 -13.16 -16.31 -1.13
CA PHE A 514 -11.81 -16.00 -0.65
C PHE A 514 -11.68 -14.60 -0.03
N ASN A 515 -12.77 -13.87 0.21
CA ASN A 515 -12.72 -12.61 0.95
C ASN A 515 -12.32 -12.82 2.42
N GLU A 516 -12.64 -14.00 3.00
CA GLU A 516 -12.33 -14.33 4.40
C GLU A 516 -12.05 -15.84 4.58
N GLY A 517 -11.20 -16.16 5.56
CA GLY A 517 -11.05 -17.52 6.09
C GLY A 517 -10.11 -18.47 5.34
N VAL A 518 -9.65 -18.18 4.14
CA VAL A 518 -8.70 -19.02 3.41
C VAL A 518 -7.31 -18.39 3.42
N ASP A 519 -6.30 -19.20 3.65
CA ASP A 519 -4.89 -18.80 3.70
C ASP A 519 -4.11 -19.46 2.58
N ILE A 520 -3.51 -18.64 1.72
CA ILE A 520 -2.67 -19.10 0.61
C ILE A 520 -1.34 -18.32 0.67
N PRO A 521 -0.40 -18.70 1.55
CA PRO A 521 0.85 -17.94 1.71
C PRO A 521 1.63 -17.74 0.40
N PRO A 522 1.78 -18.74 -0.50
CA PRO A 522 2.51 -18.58 -1.74
C PRO A 522 1.75 -17.80 -2.84
N LEU A 523 0.54 -17.27 -2.55
CA LEU A 523 -0.22 -16.43 -3.48
C LEU A 523 0.60 -15.21 -3.89
N ASN A 524 1.01 -15.12 -5.16
CA ASN A 524 1.86 -14.06 -5.69
C ASN A 524 1.16 -13.14 -6.70
N GLN A 525 -0.08 -13.46 -7.08
CA GLN A 525 -0.83 -12.66 -8.05
C GLN A 525 -2.32 -12.56 -7.70
N ILE A 526 -2.88 -11.37 -7.87
CA ILE A 526 -4.31 -11.09 -7.74
C ILE A 526 -4.77 -10.38 -9.02
N VAL A 527 -5.87 -10.86 -9.59
CA VAL A 527 -6.50 -10.26 -10.78
C VAL A 527 -7.93 -9.86 -10.44
N MET A 528 -8.28 -8.61 -10.69
CA MET A 528 -9.59 -8.05 -10.42
C MET A 528 -10.33 -7.80 -11.74
N LEU A 529 -11.34 -8.60 -12.03
CA LEU A 529 -12.22 -8.44 -13.19
C LEU A 529 -13.57 -7.80 -12.81
N ARG A 530 -13.69 -7.35 -11.58
CA ARG A 530 -14.89 -6.70 -11.05
C ARG A 530 -14.55 -5.40 -10.35
N ALA A 531 -15.52 -4.47 -10.34
CA ALA A 531 -15.38 -3.25 -9.57
C ALA A 531 -15.28 -3.55 -8.06
N THR A 532 -14.31 -2.97 -7.41
CA THR A 532 -14.22 -3.00 -5.96
C THR A 532 -14.98 -1.79 -5.40
N GLN A 533 -16.16 -2.05 -4.82
CA GLN A 533 -17.04 -0.99 -4.29
C GLN A 533 -16.59 -0.48 -2.91
N SER A 534 -15.65 -1.16 -2.25
CA SER A 534 -15.20 -0.86 -0.90
C SER A 534 -13.69 -1.01 -0.76
N SER A 535 -13.03 0.02 -0.26
CA SER A 535 -11.63 -0.01 0.13
C SER A 535 -11.32 -1.13 1.15
N ILE A 536 -12.27 -1.45 2.01
CA ILE A 536 -12.18 -2.51 3.02
C ILE A 536 -12.06 -3.89 2.36
N ILE A 537 -12.97 -4.21 1.41
CA ILE A 537 -12.96 -5.49 0.68
C ILE A 537 -11.67 -5.61 -0.11
N PHE A 538 -11.25 -4.55 -0.80
CA PHE A 538 -9.99 -4.52 -1.54
C PHE A 538 -8.79 -4.81 -0.63
N THR A 539 -8.70 -4.13 0.51
CA THR A 539 -7.60 -4.33 1.48
C THR A 539 -7.59 -5.75 2.05
N GLN A 540 -8.76 -6.35 2.28
CA GLN A 540 -8.88 -7.74 2.73
C GLN A 540 -8.41 -8.75 1.67
N GLN A 541 -8.78 -8.53 0.41
CA GLN A 541 -8.34 -9.37 -0.72
C GLN A 541 -6.83 -9.24 -0.93
N LEU A 542 -6.31 -8.02 -0.95
CA LEU A 542 -4.89 -7.71 -1.07
C LEU A 542 -4.08 -8.35 0.07
N GLY A 543 -4.55 -8.21 1.31
CA GLY A 543 -3.86 -8.70 2.51
C GLY A 543 -3.59 -10.21 2.51
N ARG A 544 -4.32 -10.99 1.72
CA ARG A 544 -4.08 -12.43 1.57
C ARG A 544 -2.82 -12.71 0.77
N GLY A 545 -2.61 -11.93 -0.29
CA GLY A 545 -1.42 -12.02 -1.11
C GLY A 545 -0.20 -11.32 -0.54
N LEU A 546 -0.31 -10.60 0.58
CA LEU A 546 0.82 -9.89 1.17
C LEU A 546 1.60 -10.71 2.20
N ARG A 547 1.16 -11.92 2.53
CA ARG A 547 1.89 -12.81 3.45
C ARG A 547 3.23 -13.22 2.87
N LYS A 548 4.23 -13.30 3.72
CA LYS A 548 5.54 -13.85 3.36
C LYS A 548 5.44 -15.36 3.14
N ALA A 549 6.14 -15.85 2.13
CA ALA A 549 6.33 -17.26 1.86
C ALA A 549 7.68 -17.47 1.18
N ASP A 550 8.23 -18.67 1.28
CA ASP A 550 9.49 -19.00 0.64
C ASP A 550 9.39 -18.83 -0.88
N GLY A 551 10.38 -18.19 -1.47
CA GLY A 551 10.42 -17.90 -2.92
C GLY A 551 9.48 -16.80 -3.39
N LYS A 552 8.85 -16.04 -2.47
CA LYS A 552 7.95 -14.95 -2.79
C LYS A 552 8.51 -13.61 -2.28
N ASP A 553 8.92 -12.76 -3.19
CA ASP A 553 9.49 -11.44 -2.90
C ASP A 553 8.47 -10.30 -2.99
N HIS A 554 7.40 -10.44 -3.78
CA HIS A 554 6.34 -9.44 -3.93
C HIS A 554 5.01 -10.06 -4.38
N LEU A 555 3.94 -9.24 -4.32
CA LEU A 555 2.62 -9.53 -4.86
C LEU A 555 2.35 -8.64 -6.08
N ARG A 556 1.84 -9.21 -7.16
CA ARG A 556 1.32 -8.45 -8.31
C ARG A 556 -0.21 -8.38 -8.26
N VAL A 557 -0.73 -7.18 -8.47
CA VAL A 557 -2.17 -6.92 -8.54
C VAL A 557 -2.47 -6.31 -9.89
N ILE A 558 -3.28 -6.98 -10.69
CA ILE A 558 -3.75 -6.52 -12.00
C ILE A 558 -5.24 -6.21 -11.88
N ASP A 559 -5.61 -4.96 -12.00
CA ASP A 559 -6.98 -4.50 -11.84
C ASP A 559 -7.53 -3.97 -13.17
N PHE A 560 -8.53 -4.67 -13.71
CA PHE A 560 -9.17 -4.31 -14.97
C PHE A 560 -10.19 -3.20 -14.74
N ILE A 561 -9.77 -1.98 -15.00
CA ILE A 561 -10.55 -0.78 -14.77
C ILE A 561 -11.53 -0.57 -15.93
N GLY A 562 -12.79 -0.89 -15.68
CA GLY A 562 -13.89 -0.56 -16.55
C GLY A 562 -14.34 0.91 -16.39
N ASN A 563 -15.63 1.17 -16.59
CA ASN A 563 -16.21 2.51 -16.41
C ASN A 563 -16.77 2.68 -14.98
N TYR A 564 -15.90 2.69 -13.98
CA TYR A 564 -16.28 2.75 -12.57
C TYR A 564 -16.22 4.17 -12.02
N ASN A 565 -17.28 4.59 -11.34
CA ASN A 565 -17.36 5.92 -10.74
C ASN A 565 -16.45 6.13 -9.52
N ASN A 566 -15.86 5.06 -8.97
CA ASN A 566 -15.11 5.06 -7.72
C ASN A 566 -13.67 4.51 -7.86
N ASN A 567 -13.08 4.53 -9.05
CA ASN A 567 -11.74 3.98 -9.31
C ASN A 567 -10.63 4.63 -8.45
N PHE A 568 -10.84 5.86 -7.99
CA PHE A 568 -9.91 6.57 -7.11
C PHE A 568 -9.86 5.99 -5.67
N LEU A 569 -10.83 5.15 -5.25
CA LEU A 569 -10.83 4.56 -3.90
C LEU A 569 -9.67 3.58 -3.68
N ILE A 570 -9.19 2.91 -4.73
CA ILE A 570 -8.09 1.96 -4.63
C ILE A 570 -6.77 2.65 -4.30
N PRO A 571 -6.32 3.69 -5.04
CA PRO A 571 -5.16 4.48 -4.63
C PRO A 571 -5.25 5.02 -3.20
N ILE A 572 -6.44 5.46 -2.78
CA ILE A 572 -6.68 5.93 -1.40
C ILE A 572 -6.45 4.79 -0.40
N ALA A 573 -7.06 3.62 -0.62
CA ALA A 573 -6.93 2.47 0.26
C ALA A 573 -5.47 2.00 0.38
N LEU A 574 -4.74 2.00 -0.73
CA LEU A 574 -3.34 1.59 -0.78
C LEU A 574 -2.38 2.59 -0.13
N ASN A 575 -2.70 3.88 -0.16
CA ASN A 575 -1.87 4.92 0.47
C ASN A 575 -2.13 5.08 1.99
N GLY A 576 -3.00 4.25 2.57
CA GLY A 576 -3.17 4.13 4.02
C GLY A 576 -3.98 5.25 4.67
N GLY A 577 -4.74 6.03 3.93
CA GLY A 577 -5.62 7.03 4.51
C GLY A 577 -6.57 7.66 3.51
N ASP A 578 -7.80 7.87 3.92
CA ASP A 578 -8.81 8.62 3.17
C ASP A 578 -8.65 10.12 3.49
N ARG A 579 -7.58 10.74 2.97
CA ARG A 579 -7.28 12.15 3.29
C ARG A 579 -8.28 13.16 2.69
N GLY A 580 -9.20 12.72 1.83
CA GLY A 580 -10.19 13.60 1.21
C GLY A 580 -9.62 14.68 0.28
N ASP A 581 -8.30 14.79 0.18
CA ASP A 581 -7.62 15.79 -0.63
C ASP A 581 -7.34 15.25 -2.04
N LYS A 582 -8.03 15.84 -3.03
CA LYS A 582 -7.84 15.50 -4.45
C LYS A 582 -6.44 15.84 -4.95
N GLU A 583 -5.84 16.92 -4.47
CA GLU A 583 -4.52 17.36 -4.91
C GLU A 583 -3.42 16.40 -4.42
N ALA A 584 -3.56 15.84 -3.22
CA ALA A 584 -2.66 14.81 -2.69
C ALA A 584 -2.79 13.46 -3.44
N LEU A 585 -3.96 13.17 -4.01
CA LEU A 585 -4.19 11.91 -4.75
C LEU A 585 -3.69 11.97 -6.20
N LYS A 586 -3.71 13.13 -6.86
CA LYS A 586 -3.27 13.28 -8.25
C LYS A 586 -1.82 12.81 -8.49
N PRO A 587 -0.83 13.18 -7.67
CA PRO A 587 0.54 12.71 -7.82
C PRO A 587 0.67 11.18 -7.70
N ILE A 588 -0.12 10.58 -6.81
CA ILE A 588 -0.12 9.13 -6.59
C ILE A 588 -0.63 8.40 -7.83
N ILE A 589 -1.74 8.90 -8.41
CA ILE A 589 -2.37 8.30 -9.60
C ILE A 589 -1.46 8.47 -10.82
N SER A 590 -0.86 9.66 -11.02
CA SER A 590 0.00 9.95 -12.18
C SER A 590 1.47 9.49 -11.98
N GLY A 591 1.76 8.76 -10.90
CA GLY A 591 3.12 8.32 -10.61
C GLY A 591 4.12 9.47 -10.38
N LYS A 592 3.62 10.70 -10.20
CA LYS A 592 4.39 11.90 -9.89
C LYS A 592 4.21 12.17 -8.39
N ARG A 593 5.19 11.77 -7.58
CA ARG A 593 5.12 11.97 -6.13
C ARG A 593 5.56 13.38 -5.74
N ALA A 594 4.88 13.96 -4.76
CA ALA A 594 5.40 15.14 -4.09
C ALA A 594 6.54 14.72 -3.13
N PRO A 595 7.57 15.58 -2.91
CA PRO A 595 8.58 15.33 -1.92
C PRO A 595 7.95 15.04 -0.55
N GLY A 596 8.31 13.92 0.08
CA GLY A 596 7.79 13.51 1.40
C GLY A 596 6.58 12.58 1.40
N GLU A 597 6.00 12.24 0.24
CA GLU A 597 4.95 11.22 0.12
C GLU A 597 5.54 9.88 -0.31
N GLU A 598 5.94 9.06 0.65
CA GLU A 598 6.38 7.71 0.38
C GLU A 598 5.19 6.74 0.39
N LEU A 599 5.04 5.95 -0.70
CA LEU A 599 4.35 4.69 -0.59
C LEU A 599 5.17 3.77 0.31
N THR A 600 4.45 2.97 1.06
CA THR A 600 4.98 2.05 2.04
C THR A 600 6.03 1.11 1.46
N GLY A 601 7.27 1.30 1.87
CA GLY A 601 8.39 0.48 1.41
C GLY A 601 8.61 0.58 -0.10
N VAL A 602 8.87 -0.55 -0.76
CA VAL A 602 9.13 -0.64 -2.21
C VAL A 602 7.88 -0.94 -3.06
N SER A 603 6.68 -0.83 -2.49
CA SER A 603 5.42 -1.01 -3.21
C SER A 603 5.18 0.08 -4.25
N THR A 604 4.49 -0.25 -5.35
CA THR A 604 4.18 0.73 -6.42
C THR A 604 2.72 0.66 -6.86
N ILE A 605 2.21 1.79 -7.32
CA ILE A 605 0.91 1.92 -7.99
C ILE A 605 1.18 2.50 -9.39
N ASN A 606 0.75 1.78 -10.41
CA ASN A 606 0.91 2.17 -11.80
C ASN A 606 -0.43 2.02 -12.52
N PHE A 607 -0.69 2.87 -13.51
CA PHE A 607 -1.86 2.78 -14.38
C PHE A 607 -1.40 2.82 -15.84
N ASP A 608 -2.10 2.13 -16.73
CA ASP A 608 -1.94 2.42 -18.15
C ASP A 608 -2.51 3.82 -18.48
N PRO A 609 -2.11 4.47 -19.56
CA PRO A 609 -2.46 5.87 -19.86
C PRO A 609 -3.98 6.12 -19.92
N ILE A 610 -4.77 5.15 -20.39
CA ILE A 610 -6.22 5.27 -20.49
C ILE A 610 -6.85 5.16 -19.10
N SER A 611 -6.41 4.20 -18.30
CA SER A 611 -6.88 4.02 -16.91
C SER A 611 -6.50 5.21 -16.04
N GLU A 612 -5.29 5.75 -16.17
CA GLU A 612 -4.86 6.96 -15.46
C GLU A 612 -5.82 8.13 -15.75
N ALA A 613 -6.09 8.40 -17.04
CA ALA A 613 -7.00 9.47 -17.43
C ALA A 613 -8.40 9.28 -16.85
N ARG A 614 -8.93 8.05 -16.85
CA ARG A 614 -10.26 7.72 -16.29
C ARG A 614 -10.32 7.89 -14.77
N VAL A 615 -9.28 7.44 -14.06
CA VAL A 615 -9.20 7.59 -12.61
C VAL A 615 -9.10 9.06 -12.21
N LEU A 616 -8.28 9.86 -12.92
CA LEU A 616 -8.18 11.30 -12.72
C LEU A 616 -9.50 12.03 -13.03
N GLU A 617 -10.22 11.61 -14.06
CA GLU A 617 -11.54 12.17 -14.37
C GLU A 617 -12.58 11.83 -13.30
N SER A 618 -12.60 10.57 -12.83
CA SER A 618 -13.43 10.10 -11.73
C SER A 618 -13.14 10.90 -10.45
N LEU A 619 -11.87 11.13 -10.12
CA LEU A 619 -11.45 11.94 -8.98
C LEU A 619 -11.92 13.40 -9.11
N ARG A 620 -11.86 13.99 -10.31
CA ARG A 620 -12.37 15.35 -10.54
C ARG A 620 -13.87 15.45 -10.28
N LYS A 621 -14.66 14.47 -10.72
CA LYS A 621 -16.11 14.41 -10.56
C LYS A 621 -16.54 14.05 -9.13
N ALA A 622 -15.70 13.39 -8.36
CA ALA A 622 -16.01 12.97 -6.99
C ALA A 622 -16.22 14.21 -6.09
N LYS A 623 -17.29 14.20 -5.30
CA LYS A 623 -17.53 15.22 -4.25
C LYS A 623 -16.95 14.74 -2.93
N LEU A 624 -15.62 14.88 -2.76
CA LEU A 624 -14.93 14.42 -1.56
C LEU A 624 -15.23 15.28 -0.32
N ASP A 625 -15.66 16.51 -0.52
CA ASP A 625 -16.03 17.51 0.49
C ASP A 625 -17.55 17.59 0.74
N GLY A 626 -18.33 16.64 0.22
CA GLY A 626 -19.78 16.60 0.39
C GLY A 626 -20.18 16.43 1.86
N ILE A 627 -21.20 17.19 2.32
CA ILE A 627 -21.67 17.17 3.72
C ILE A 627 -22.00 15.76 4.22
N SER A 628 -22.58 14.91 3.36
CA SER A 628 -22.88 13.51 3.72
C SER A 628 -21.61 12.71 4.05
N ARG A 629 -20.51 12.96 3.32
CA ARG A 629 -19.21 12.34 3.57
C ARG A 629 -18.60 12.89 4.84
N LEU A 630 -18.54 14.22 4.99
CA LEU A 630 -18.02 14.84 6.23
C LEU A 630 -18.76 14.32 7.45
N LYS A 631 -20.09 14.17 7.36
CA LYS A 631 -20.91 13.57 8.43
C LYS A 631 -20.50 12.13 8.74
N LYS A 632 -20.24 11.33 7.70
CA LYS A 632 -19.78 9.94 7.85
C LYS A 632 -18.44 9.88 8.57
N GLU A 633 -17.45 10.67 8.15
CA GLU A 633 -16.13 10.73 8.76
C GLU A 633 -16.18 11.17 10.23
N ILE A 634 -17.00 12.19 10.55
CA ILE A 634 -17.24 12.60 11.95
C ILE A 634 -17.81 11.44 12.76
N ARG A 635 -18.81 10.72 12.21
CA ARG A 635 -19.46 9.61 12.89
C ARG A 635 -18.51 8.44 13.14
N GLU A 636 -17.70 8.08 12.16
CA GLU A 636 -16.71 7.00 12.28
C GLU A 636 -15.66 7.32 13.35
N LEU A 637 -15.18 8.56 13.38
CA LEU A 637 -14.19 8.97 14.38
C LEU A 637 -14.84 9.16 15.78
N GLU A 638 -16.09 9.65 15.85
CA GLU A 638 -16.87 9.70 17.10
C GLU A 638 -17.05 8.30 17.70
N ILE A 639 -17.43 7.32 16.87
CA ILE A 639 -17.57 5.92 17.26
C ILE A 639 -16.24 5.38 17.83
N ARG A 640 -15.13 5.71 17.17
CA ARG A 640 -13.79 5.25 17.58
C ARG A 640 -13.31 5.90 18.89
N LYS A 641 -13.64 7.16 19.11
CA LYS A 641 -13.17 7.96 20.28
C LYS A 641 -14.17 7.98 21.45
N GLY A 642 -15.42 7.59 21.25
CA GLY A 642 -16.47 7.68 22.25
C GLY A 642 -16.95 9.10 22.55
N HIS A 643 -16.52 10.10 21.79
CA HIS A 643 -16.94 11.49 21.90
C HIS A 643 -16.88 12.19 20.56
N VAL A 644 -17.59 13.31 20.42
CA VAL A 644 -17.53 14.13 19.20
C VAL A 644 -16.10 14.57 18.95
N PRO A 645 -15.48 14.23 17.81
CA PRO A 645 -14.08 14.48 17.55
C PRO A 645 -13.77 15.96 17.42
N LYS A 646 -12.56 16.36 17.85
CA LYS A 646 -11.96 17.68 17.59
C LYS A 646 -11.21 17.64 16.26
N LEU A 647 -10.92 18.80 15.67
CA LEU A 647 -10.12 18.89 14.45
C LEU A 647 -8.73 18.20 14.60
N LEU A 648 -8.14 18.30 15.79
CA LEU A 648 -6.86 17.66 16.07
C LEU A 648 -6.94 16.12 16.02
N ASP A 649 -8.09 15.55 16.38
CA ASP A 649 -8.28 14.10 16.36
C ASP A 649 -8.18 13.55 14.92
N PHE A 650 -8.70 14.29 13.93
CA PHE A 650 -8.54 13.90 12.51
C PHE A 650 -7.07 13.95 12.07
N ALA A 651 -6.31 14.93 12.54
CA ALA A 651 -4.89 15.06 12.22
C ALA A 651 -4.05 13.95 12.86
N THR A 652 -4.27 13.67 14.15
CA THR A 652 -3.52 12.66 14.91
C THR A 652 -3.81 11.24 14.45
N GLU A 653 -5.07 10.96 14.10
CA GLU A 653 -5.48 9.65 13.60
C GLU A 653 -5.21 9.49 12.09
N GLY A 654 -4.95 10.59 11.37
CA GLY A 654 -4.70 10.57 9.92
C GLY A 654 -5.90 10.09 9.09
N THR A 655 -7.12 10.18 9.63
CA THR A 655 -8.34 9.62 9.00
C THR A 655 -8.90 10.51 7.91
N PHE A 656 -8.85 11.83 8.11
CA PHE A 656 -9.38 12.82 7.17
C PHE A 656 -8.58 14.13 7.27
N ASP A 657 -8.59 14.95 6.20
CA ASP A 657 -7.93 16.25 6.23
C ASP A 657 -8.69 17.23 7.16
N PRO A 658 -8.09 17.66 8.28
CA PRO A 658 -8.73 18.60 9.21
C PRO A 658 -9.05 19.95 8.56
N VAL A 659 -8.32 20.36 7.52
CA VAL A 659 -8.59 21.61 6.79
C VAL A 659 -9.90 21.53 6.03
N LEU A 660 -10.13 20.42 5.29
CA LEU A 660 -11.39 20.17 4.61
C LEU A 660 -12.55 20.04 5.59
N MET A 661 -12.31 19.39 6.73
CA MET A 661 -13.30 19.28 7.81
C MET A 661 -13.64 20.65 8.39
N ALA A 662 -12.63 21.47 8.65
CA ALA A 662 -12.83 22.84 9.15
C ALA A 662 -13.55 23.76 8.16
N ALA A 663 -13.28 23.61 6.86
CA ALA A 663 -13.95 24.39 5.81
C ALA A 663 -15.41 24.00 5.59
N GLY A 664 -15.81 22.80 6.02
CA GLY A 664 -17.17 22.28 5.92
C GLY A 664 -18.17 23.23 6.58
N LYS A 665 -19.20 23.69 5.85
CA LYS A 665 -20.17 24.70 6.33
C LYS A 665 -19.50 26.00 6.83
N LYS A 666 -18.37 26.39 6.22
CA LYS A 666 -17.56 27.56 6.52
C LYS A 666 -16.68 27.44 7.78
N ASN A 667 -17.08 26.68 8.78
CA ASN A 667 -16.28 26.31 9.96
C ASN A 667 -16.78 25.00 10.58
N TYR A 668 -15.93 24.36 11.37
CA TYR A 668 -16.20 23.05 11.95
C TYR A 668 -17.38 23.03 12.94
N TRP A 669 -17.54 24.06 13.77
CA TRP A 669 -18.68 24.13 14.69
C TRP A 669 -20.01 24.19 13.93
N SER A 670 -20.10 25.04 12.91
CA SER A 670 -21.28 25.12 12.05
C SER A 670 -21.56 23.78 11.32
N LEU A 671 -20.50 23.05 10.97
CA LEU A 671 -20.63 21.71 10.39
C LEU A 671 -21.21 20.72 11.40
N LEU A 672 -20.67 20.66 12.62
CA LEU A 672 -21.17 19.79 13.69
C LEU A 672 -22.63 20.07 14.04
N ASN A 673 -23.03 21.33 14.14
CA ASN A 673 -24.42 21.71 14.37
C ASN A 673 -25.33 21.30 13.18
N HIS A 674 -24.90 21.57 11.95
CA HIS A 674 -25.66 21.19 10.76
C HIS A 674 -25.86 19.67 10.63
N THR A 675 -24.85 18.90 11.00
CA THR A 675 -24.87 17.43 10.94
C THR A 675 -25.44 16.76 12.18
N LYS A 676 -25.88 17.57 13.19
CA LYS A 676 -26.50 17.15 14.46
C LYS A 676 -25.59 16.34 15.38
N PHE A 677 -24.30 16.65 15.41
CA PHE A 677 -23.37 16.19 16.43
C PHE A 677 -23.29 17.16 17.62
N LEU A 678 -23.66 18.41 17.41
CA LEU A 678 -23.84 19.42 18.45
C LEU A 678 -25.19 20.13 18.31
N ASP A 679 -25.87 20.34 19.40
CA ASP A 679 -27.16 21.06 19.42
C ASP A 679 -26.98 22.59 19.37
N THR A 680 -25.82 23.09 19.78
CA THR A 680 -25.52 24.52 19.81
C THR A 680 -24.90 24.99 18.50
N ALA A 681 -25.36 26.12 17.98
CA ALA A 681 -24.74 26.82 16.87
C ALA A 681 -23.84 27.96 17.39
N PRO A 682 -22.77 28.32 16.68
CA PRO A 682 -22.00 29.51 17.02
C PRO A 682 -22.86 30.78 16.86
N THR A 683 -22.63 31.80 17.71
CA THR A 683 -23.19 33.12 17.53
C THR A 683 -22.66 33.74 16.21
N ASN A 684 -23.32 34.80 15.72
CA ASN A 684 -22.88 35.46 14.49
C ASN A 684 -21.43 35.95 14.58
N ALA A 685 -21.01 36.50 15.72
CA ALA A 685 -19.65 36.96 15.94
C ALA A 685 -18.65 35.82 15.95
N GLU A 686 -18.93 34.73 16.71
CA GLU A 686 -18.09 33.53 16.74
C GLU A 686 -17.98 32.87 15.34
N ALA A 687 -19.10 32.81 14.61
CA ALA A 687 -19.09 32.26 13.26
C ALA A 687 -18.21 33.06 12.29
N LEU A 688 -18.18 34.41 12.40
CA LEU A 688 -17.31 35.26 11.58
C LEU A 688 -15.83 34.95 11.82
N TYR A 689 -15.39 34.94 13.09
CA TYR A 689 -14.01 34.61 13.45
C TYR A 689 -13.63 33.17 13.06
N LEU A 690 -14.50 32.22 13.33
CA LEU A 690 -14.25 30.82 12.96
C LEU A 690 -14.19 30.63 11.44
N ASN A 691 -15.01 31.35 10.67
CA ASN A 691 -14.95 31.31 9.20
C ASN A 691 -13.63 31.87 8.68
N PHE A 692 -13.17 32.99 9.23
CA PHE A 692 -11.88 33.57 8.88
C PHE A 692 -10.73 32.61 9.18
N LEU A 693 -10.68 32.07 10.40
CA LEU A 693 -9.66 31.10 10.80
C LEU A 693 -9.66 29.87 9.90
N SER A 694 -10.84 29.30 9.61
CA SER A 694 -10.96 28.04 8.88
C SER A 694 -10.67 28.18 7.38
N ARG A 695 -11.01 29.30 6.75
CA ARG A 695 -10.95 29.48 5.30
C ARG A 695 -9.73 30.23 4.83
N GLU A 696 -9.30 31.22 5.59
CA GLU A 696 -8.24 32.14 5.18
C GLU A 696 -6.88 31.77 5.84
N LEU A 697 -6.89 31.38 7.11
CA LEU A 697 -5.64 31.10 7.84
C LEU A 697 -5.24 29.65 7.90
N LEU A 698 -6.17 28.74 8.11
CA LEU A 698 -5.86 27.30 8.28
C LEU A 698 -5.30 26.66 7.00
N THR A 699 -5.66 27.21 5.83
CA THR A 699 -5.11 26.81 4.52
C THR A 699 -3.72 27.39 4.26
N GLY A 700 -3.22 28.29 5.10
CA GLY A 700 -1.94 28.94 4.96
C GLY A 700 -0.76 27.97 5.09
N LYS A 701 0.31 28.24 4.33
CA LYS A 701 1.52 27.38 4.32
C LYS A 701 2.53 27.72 5.42
N ARG A 702 2.23 28.70 6.28
CA ARG A 702 3.08 29.13 7.38
C ARG A 702 2.29 29.25 8.68
N PRO A 703 2.87 28.94 9.85
CA PRO A 703 2.16 28.97 11.13
C PRO A 703 2.07 30.35 11.78
N HIS A 704 2.71 31.40 11.22
CA HIS A 704 2.93 32.69 11.87
C HIS A 704 1.65 33.36 12.33
N GLU A 705 0.66 33.49 11.48
CA GLU A 705 -0.62 34.11 11.78
C GLU A 705 -1.35 33.41 12.92
N LEU A 706 -1.38 32.07 12.90
CA LEU A 706 -2.03 31.29 13.94
C LEU A 706 -1.30 31.39 15.28
N LEU A 707 0.03 31.38 15.27
CA LEU A 707 0.85 31.55 16.47
C LEU A 707 0.64 32.96 17.09
N ILE A 708 0.61 34.00 16.27
CA ILE A 708 0.35 35.37 16.72
C ILE A 708 -1.06 35.48 17.32
N ILE A 709 -2.09 34.95 16.65
CA ILE A 709 -3.47 34.95 17.18
C ILE A 709 -3.53 34.18 18.51
N ARG A 710 -2.91 33.00 18.58
CA ARG A 710 -2.88 32.18 19.81
C ARG A 710 -2.35 32.98 21.01
N GLU A 711 -1.32 33.77 20.81
CA GLU A 711 -0.75 34.61 21.89
C GLU A 711 -1.57 35.86 22.17
N LEU A 712 -2.15 36.50 21.14
CA LEU A 712 -3.05 37.63 21.31
C LEU A 712 -4.36 37.25 22.06
N LEU A 713 -4.79 35.99 22.00
CA LEU A 713 -5.90 35.50 22.81
C LEU A 713 -5.57 35.42 24.32
N LYS A 714 -4.29 35.37 24.67
CA LYS A 714 -3.82 35.38 26.07
C LYS A 714 -3.44 36.80 26.54
N ASN A 715 -2.99 37.63 25.61
CA ASN A 715 -2.46 38.99 25.86
C ASN A 715 -3.22 39.96 24.96
N GLU A 716 -3.77 41.03 25.53
CA GLU A 716 -4.54 42.02 24.77
C GLU A 716 -3.73 42.72 23.65
N ALA A 717 -2.41 42.79 23.80
CA ALA A 717 -1.51 43.36 22.81
C ALA A 717 -0.12 42.74 22.91
N MET A 718 0.64 42.80 21.82
CA MET A 718 2.03 42.35 21.74
C MET A 718 2.86 43.35 20.95
N THR A 719 4.08 43.60 21.40
CA THR A 719 5.08 44.39 20.65
C THR A 719 5.73 43.48 19.57
N LEU A 720 6.29 44.10 18.52
CA LEU A 720 7.03 43.39 17.48
C LEU A 720 8.21 42.58 18.04
N GLY A 721 8.83 43.04 19.13
CA GLY A 721 9.90 42.33 19.81
C GLY A 721 9.42 41.06 20.49
N GLU A 722 8.27 41.09 21.15
CA GLU A 722 7.63 39.92 21.78
C GLU A 722 7.17 38.93 20.73
N VAL A 723 6.56 39.37 19.62
CA VAL A 723 6.19 38.49 18.50
C VAL A 723 7.41 37.78 17.94
N ARG A 724 8.52 38.53 17.74
CA ARG A 724 9.77 37.97 17.25
C ARG A 724 10.35 36.92 18.22
N ALA A 725 10.38 37.21 19.50
CA ALA A 725 10.87 36.28 20.53
C ALA A 725 10.00 35.02 20.61
N MET A 726 8.69 35.17 20.57
CA MET A 726 7.74 34.08 20.58
C MET A 726 7.92 33.15 19.35
N LEU A 727 7.97 33.72 18.13
CA LEU A 727 8.15 32.96 16.90
C LEU A 727 9.49 32.19 16.89
N ALA A 728 10.55 32.79 17.42
CA ALA A 728 11.85 32.14 17.55
C ALA A 728 11.79 30.98 18.56
N ALA A 729 11.09 31.15 19.67
CA ALA A 729 10.89 30.10 20.68
C ALA A 729 10.07 28.88 20.12
N GLU A 730 9.16 29.13 19.20
CA GLU A 730 8.39 28.12 18.50
C GLU A 730 9.15 27.48 17.31
N GLY A 731 10.42 27.81 17.12
CA GLY A 731 11.28 27.28 16.06
C GLY A 731 10.88 27.73 14.65
N THR A 732 10.14 28.84 14.51
CA THR A 732 9.72 29.39 13.22
C THR A 732 10.61 30.57 12.79
N THR A 733 10.52 30.95 11.50
CA THR A 733 11.28 32.07 10.96
C THR A 733 10.85 33.39 11.61
N ALA A 734 11.75 34.08 12.34
CA ALA A 734 11.49 35.32 13.03
C ALA A 734 12.10 36.56 12.32
N ILE A 735 12.11 36.55 10.99
CA ILE A 735 12.60 37.68 10.14
C ILE A 735 11.52 38.75 10.07
N MET A 736 11.90 40.03 10.18
CA MET A 736 10.95 41.13 10.22
C MET A 736 10.01 41.24 9.04
N ASP A 737 10.49 40.93 7.82
CA ASP A 737 9.65 40.97 6.61
C ASP A 737 8.52 39.90 6.68
N VAL A 738 8.80 38.75 7.27
CA VAL A 738 7.79 37.69 7.48
C VAL A 738 6.78 38.10 8.54
N ILE A 739 7.24 38.75 9.62
CA ILE A 739 6.37 39.27 10.70
C ILE A 739 5.48 40.37 10.17
N TRP A 740 6.01 41.34 9.40
CA TRP A 740 5.22 42.37 8.76
C TRP A 740 4.21 41.82 7.76
N SER A 741 4.61 40.81 6.99
CA SER A 741 3.68 40.11 6.10
C SER A 741 2.54 39.44 6.88
N ALA A 742 2.82 38.80 8.02
CA ALA A 742 1.79 38.19 8.87
C ALA A 742 0.88 39.26 9.50
N GLN A 743 1.45 40.38 9.95
CA GLN A 743 0.69 41.51 10.46
C GLN A 743 -0.29 42.06 9.42
N ARG A 744 0.16 42.25 8.16
CA ARG A 744 -0.69 42.73 7.07
C ARG A 744 -1.83 41.74 6.72
N VAL A 745 -1.61 40.42 6.84
CA VAL A 745 -2.69 39.45 6.72
C VAL A 745 -3.71 39.61 7.84
N LEU A 746 -3.24 39.74 9.08
CA LEU A 746 -4.11 39.88 10.25
C LEU A 746 -4.82 41.25 10.32
N SER A 747 -4.22 42.30 9.77
CA SER A 747 -4.86 43.62 9.60
C SER A 747 -5.77 43.70 8.36
N LEU A 748 -5.92 42.61 7.62
CA LEU A 748 -6.77 42.47 6.43
C LEU A 748 -6.34 43.36 5.24
N GLU A 749 -5.09 43.83 5.20
CA GLU A 749 -4.57 44.70 4.14
C GLU A 749 -4.49 44.00 2.76
N PHE A 750 -4.45 42.67 2.73
CA PHE A 750 -4.40 41.89 1.49
C PHE A 750 -5.78 41.54 0.92
N PHE A 751 -6.85 41.83 1.65
CA PHE A 751 -8.21 41.46 1.23
C PHE A 751 -8.87 42.59 0.44
N THR A 752 -9.56 42.22 -0.62
CA THR A 752 -10.35 43.17 -1.41
C THR A 752 -11.65 43.56 -0.69
N ALA A 753 -12.23 44.70 -1.06
CA ALA A 753 -13.52 45.11 -0.50
C ALA A 753 -14.64 44.06 -0.64
N THR A 754 -14.60 43.28 -1.72
CA THR A 754 -15.53 42.17 -1.95
C THR A 754 -15.29 41.01 -0.96
N GLU A 755 -14.02 40.65 -0.74
CA GLU A 755 -13.65 39.62 0.22
C GLU A 755 -13.96 40.04 1.65
N LEU A 756 -13.68 41.31 2.01
CA LEU A 756 -14.06 41.86 3.31
C LEU A 756 -15.56 41.89 3.53
N SER A 757 -16.35 42.16 2.49
CA SER A 757 -17.83 42.09 2.58
C SER A 757 -18.36 40.67 2.81
N LEU A 758 -17.66 39.66 2.36
CA LEU A 758 -17.98 38.24 2.61
C LEU A 758 -17.58 37.80 4.02
N ILE A 759 -16.56 38.42 4.60
CA ILE A 759 -16.08 38.18 5.96
C ILE A 759 -16.88 38.98 6.98
N HIS A 760 -17.47 40.13 6.60
CA HIS A 760 -18.23 41.05 7.45
C HIS A 760 -17.51 41.43 8.75
N ILE A 761 -16.24 41.79 8.65
CA ILE A 761 -15.49 42.36 9.79
C ILE A 761 -15.62 43.86 9.81
#